data_939dad3555d7fba408c83f66a07515a5
#
_entry.id   939dad3555d7fba408c83f66a07515a5
#
_cell.length_a   1.000
_cell.length_b   1.000
_cell.length_c   1.000
_cell.angle_alpha   90.00
_cell.angle_beta   90.00
_cell.angle_gamma   90.00
#
_symmetry.space_group_name_H-M   'P 1'
#
loop_
_entity.id
_entity.type
_entity.pdbx_description
1 polymer ?
#
loop_
_entity_poly.entity_id
_entity_poly.type
_entity_poly.pdbx_seq_one_letter_code
_entity_poly.pdbx_strand_id
1 'polypeptide(L)'
;MSNNNSATENIFDKLSSNKYNLGFIVATLGNSKNKKMFIENQEINYPNFSTWRSKENPIELQHKIFMQSTQLKSIFDKKEKLATLKQELSQLITELKYFNQYVDESNVSIENIKFKKNISSKKWMELWQECQMISDENKSIGILFKIKNFFKYGMTNWNFYKQDMSKIITTFQAMFYTSKQLELTTAIEGLETYLNTVNEDLLTDLCNDSMIILKDKLARKYGANQKRKIFNENDLWKNPFKILEEYPVILSTTFSSKNSLNSDVVYDYLIMDEASQVDITTGALALSCAKNVVIVGDTKQLPNVVTDEIKEMTQIIFENFNISEGYKYTNSFLQSILDVMPNVAQTMLREHYRCHPKIINFCNQKFYHGELIIMTTDKGEDDVLSVIKTVKGNHERDHYSQRQIDIIKNEIIPKCSLNNNETGIITPYKNQVKALNKEISDIDAATVHKFQGKEKDNIIISTVDDVISDFADDSYLINVAVSRAKKRLILVVTGNEQSKERNITDLVEYIQYNNFEVIDSKIYSIFDYLYKQYTEERKTYLQKHKKISEYDSENLMYSLLEEILIDNKYSSLDVVCHFPLNMLIKDPKLLDEKECQYAMNPATHIDFLIYNTVSKKPVLAIEVDGYDYHKENTVQASRDLMKNDILKLYEIPLLRFKTNGSCEKSKIIQKLDKYIA
;
A
#
# COMPACT_ATOMS: atom_id res chain seq x y z
N MET A 1 1.40 -23.67 10.71
CA MET A 1 1.14 -23.93 9.26
C MET A 1 0.75 -22.64 8.61
N SER A 2 1.02 -22.46 7.32
CA SER A 2 0.57 -21.30 6.52
C SER A 2 0.33 -21.76 5.10
N ASN A 3 -0.40 -20.96 4.32
CA ASN A 3 -0.60 -21.26 2.89
C ASN A 3 0.69 -21.05 2.06
N ASN A 4 1.68 -20.34 2.63
CA ASN A 4 2.94 -20.00 1.97
C ASN A 4 4.15 -20.63 2.67
N ASN A 5 5.06 -21.25 1.89
CA ASN A 5 6.31 -21.80 2.40
C ASN A 5 7.24 -20.75 3.04
N SER A 6 7.29 -19.54 2.47
CA SER A 6 8.13 -18.46 3.02
C SER A 6 7.75 -18.05 4.45
N ALA A 7 6.47 -18.14 4.81
CA ALA A 7 6.03 -17.89 6.17
C ALA A 7 6.56 -18.95 7.16
N THR A 8 6.58 -20.22 6.75
CA THR A 8 7.14 -21.30 7.57
C THR A 8 8.67 -21.23 7.66
N GLU A 9 9.36 -20.82 6.60
CA GLU A 9 10.81 -20.58 6.59
C GLU A 9 11.19 -19.46 7.57
N ASN A 10 10.47 -18.35 7.58
CA ASN A 10 10.68 -17.26 8.53
C ASN A 10 10.58 -17.71 10.00
N ILE A 11 9.65 -18.62 10.30
CA ILE A 11 9.53 -19.19 11.66
C ILE A 11 10.73 -20.08 11.99
N PHE A 12 11.15 -20.89 11.04
CA PHE A 12 12.35 -21.74 11.20
C PHE A 12 13.60 -20.91 11.47
N ASP A 13 13.83 -19.85 10.67
CA ASP A 13 14.97 -18.95 10.81
C ASP A 13 14.98 -18.25 12.17
N LYS A 14 13.83 -17.78 12.64
CA LYS A 14 13.70 -17.19 13.97
C LYS A 14 14.04 -18.19 15.07
N LEU A 15 13.47 -19.40 15.03
CA LEU A 15 13.73 -20.42 16.04
C LEU A 15 15.19 -20.91 16.02
N SER A 16 15.81 -20.95 14.84
CA SER A 16 17.21 -21.35 14.63
C SER A 16 18.20 -20.24 14.96
N SER A 17 17.75 -18.98 15.08
CA SER A 17 18.63 -17.84 15.35
C SER A 17 19.41 -18.02 16.65
N ASN A 18 20.57 -17.37 16.76
CA ASN A 18 21.43 -17.40 17.96
C ASN A 18 20.71 -16.98 19.25
N LYS A 19 19.68 -16.15 19.14
CA LYS A 19 18.85 -15.71 20.27
C LYS A 19 18.10 -16.87 20.90
N TYR A 20 17.50 -17.76 20.09
CA TYR A 20 16.66 -18.86 20.58
C TYR A 20 17.40 -20.20 20.58
N ASN A 21 18.09 -20.51 19.50
CA ASN A 21 18.81 -21.78 19.28
C ASN A 21 17.91 -23.02 19.46
N LEU A 22 16.67 -22.93 18.91
CA LEU A 22 15.64 -23.96 19.02
C LEU A 22 15.41 -24.71 17.70
N GLY A 23 16.19 -24.43 16.64
CA GLY A 23 16.05 -25.11 15.34
C GLY A 23 16.15 -26.63 15.41
N PHE A 24 16.90 -27.16 16.40
CA PHE A 24 17.11 -28.60 16.58
C PHE A 24 15.83 -29.39 16.91
N ILE A 25 14.77 -28.76 17.42
CA ILE A 25 13.48 -29.41 17.70
C ILE A 25 12.47 -29.24 16.58
N VAL A 26 12.86 -28.69 15.43
CA VAL A 26 11.97 -28.32 14.34
C VAL A 26 12.22 -29.19 13.11
N ALA A 27 11.18 -29.73 12.52
CA ALA A 27 11.22 -30.43 11.23
C ALA A 27 10.39 -29.66 10.18
N THR A 28 11.03 -29.30 9.06
CA THR A 28 10.39 -28.63 7.92
C THR A 28 9.90 -29.66 6.90
N LEU A 29 8.58 -29.97 6.89
CA LEU A 29 8.03 -31.07 6.13
C LEU A 29 6.97 -30.66 5.08
N GLY A 30 6.92 -29.35 4.73
CA GLY A 30 5.85 -28.74 3.97
C GLY A 30 5.67 -29.25 2.54
N ASN A 31 6.74 -29.64 1.86
CA ASN A 31 6.69 -30.19 0.51
C ASN A 31 7.80 -31.23 0.31
N SER A 32 7.81 -31.93 -0.83
CA SER A 32 8.81 -32.98 -1.12
C SER A 32 10.25 -32.46 -1.08
N LYS A 33 10.50 -31.20 -1.53
CA LYS A 33 11.82 -30.57 -1.46
C LYS A 33 12.24 -30.34 -0.01
N ASN A 34 11.35 -29.79 0.80
CA ASN A 34 11.62 -29.53 2.21
C ASN A 34 11.86 -30.81 2.99
N LYS A 35 11.06 -31.88 2.74
CA LYS A 35 11.27 -33.20 3.33
C LYS A 35 12.66 -33.73 3.01
N LYS A 36 13.06 -33.67 1.73
CA LYS A 36 14.38 -34.12 1.30
C LYS A 36 15.49 -33.35 1.97
N MET A 37 15.39 -32.01 1.96
CA MET A 37 16.35 -31.14 2.64
C MET A 37 16.42 -31.40 4.15
N PHE A 38 15.29 -31.62 4.81
CA PHE A 38 15.25 -31.98 6.22
C PHE A 38 16.00 -33.30 6.48
N ILE A 39 15.75 -34.33 5.68
CA ILE A 39 16.41 -35.63 5.84
C ILE A 39 17.93 -35.53 5.61
N GLU A 40 18.36 -34.77 4.61
CA GLU A 40 19.79 -34.60 4.26
C GLU A 40 20.56 -33.75 5.29
N ASN A 41 19.89 -32.79 5.94
CA ASN A 41 20.53 -31.81 6.82
C ASN A 41 20.34 -32.10 8.32
N GLN A 42 19.96 -33.32 8.71
CA GLN A 42 19.85 -33.67 10.12
C GLN A 42 21.20 -33.63 10.83
N GLU A 43 21.28 -32.89 11.92
CA GLU A 43 22.48 -32.83 12.73
C GLU A 43 22.60 -34.09 13.64
N ILE A 44 23.80 -34.69 13.68
CA ILE A 44 24.07 -35.86 14.48
C ILE A 44 24.20 -35.54 15.97
N ASN A 45 24.58 -34.29 16.30
CA ASN A 45 24.83 -33.86 17.66
C ASN A 45 23.74 -32.92 18.14
N TYR A 46 23.39 -33.01 19.41
CA TYR A 46 22.57 -31.99 20.05
C TYR A 46 23.37 -30.71 20.28
N PRO A 47 22.68 -29.56 20.44
CA PRO A 47 23.32 -28.34 20.95
C PRO A 47 24.00 -28.59 22.27
N ASN A 48 24.99 -27.76 22.59
CA ASN A 48 25.64 -27.84 23.90
C ASN A 48 24.70 -27.37 25.02
N PHE A 49 24.17 -28.30 25.79
CA PHE A 49 23.21 -28.04 26.85
C PHE A 49 23.86 -27.63 28.19
N SER A 50 25.21 -27.56 28.28
CA SER A 50 25.90 -27.22 29.54
C SER A 50 25.48 -25.85 30.09
N THR A 51 25.26 -24.89 29.21
CA THR A 51 24.80 -23.53 29.54
C THR A 51 23.30 -23.39 29.73
N TRP A 52 22.52 -24.44 29.45
CA TRP A 52 21.06 -24.39 29.52
C TRP A 52 20.49 -24.84 30.87
N ARG A 53 21.34 -25.51 31.69
CA ARG A 53 20.95 -25.94 33.03
C ARG A 53 20.90 -24.76 33.98
N SER A 54 19.70 -24.46 34.45
CA SER A 54 19.51 -23.41 35.45
C SER A 54 19.98 -23.88 36.84
N LYS A 55 20.65 -22.97 37.55
CA LYS A 55 20.97 -23.13 38.96
C LYS A 55 19.89 -22.54 39.89
N GLU A 56 18.96 -21.78 39.31
CA GLU A 56 17.90 -21.14 40.05
C GLU A 56 16.77 -22.12 40.41
N ASN A 57 16.11 -21.86 41.53
CA ASN A 57 14.97 -22.64 41.97
C ASN A 57 13.80 -22.44 40.95
N PRO A 58 13.30 -23.51 40.29
CA PRO A 58 12.26 -23.38 39.29
C PRO A 58 10.95 -22.72 39.83
N ILE A 59 10.64 -22.92 41.12
CA ILE A 59 9.43 -22.35 41.75
C ILE A 59 9.59 -20.82 41.90
N GLU A 60 10.75 -20.38 42.37
CA GLU A 60 11.05 -18.94 42.51
C GLU A 60 11.07 -18.24 41.17
N LEU A 61 11.67 -18.87 40.16
CA LEU A 61 11.69 -18.34 38.81
C LEU A 61 10.27 -18.24 38.18
N GLN A 62 9.42 -19.26 38.41
CA GLN A 62 8.01 -19.20 38.00
C GLN A 62 7.25 -18.07 38.69
N HIS A 63 7.48 -17.87 39.99
CA HIS A 63 6.86 -16.76 40.71
C HIS A 63 7.35 -15.40 40.19
N LYS A 64 8.65 -15.27 39.92
CA LYS A 64 9.21 -14.06 39.30
C LYS A 64 8.58 -13.74 37.95
N ILE A 65 8.45 -14.74 37.06
CA ILE A 65 7.78 -14.63 35.76
C ILE A 65 6.32 -14.17 35.92
N PHE A 66 5.59 -14.73 36.87
CA PHE A 66 4.21 -14.33 37.16
C PHE A 66 4.10 -12.86 37.58
N MET A 67 5.00 -12.40 38.46
CA MET A 67 5.02 -11.00 38.92
C MET A 67 5.40 -10.06 37.78
N GLN A 68 6.44 -10.38 37.00
CA GLN A 68 6.84 -9.63 35.81
C GLN A 68 5.71 -9.53 34.78
N SER A 69 5.01 -10.64 34.50
CA SER A 69 3.88 -10.69 33.58
C SER A 69 2.71 -9.79 34.04
N THR A 70 2.41 -9.81 35.36
CA THR A 70 1.34 -8.97 35.93
C THR A 70 1.69 -7.48 35.86
N GLN A 71 2.95 -7.13 36.15
CA GLN A 71 3.44 -5.76 36.05
C GLN A 71 3.43 -5.28 34.59
N LEU A 72 3.88 -6.13 33.67
CA LEU A 72 3.94 -5.84 32.24
C LEU A 72 2.54 -5.58 31.66
N LYS A 73 1.54 -6.38 32.07
CA LYS A 73 0.16 -6.15 31.67
C LYS A 73 -0.33 -4.74 32.03
N SER A 74 -0.05 -4.30 33.27
CA SER A 74 -0.42 -2.93 33.71
C SER A 74 0.30 -1.84 32.88
N ILE A 75 1.54 -2.11 32.44
CA ILE A 75 2.31 -1.19 31.61
C ILE A 75 1.70 -1.13 30.20
N PHE A 76 1.35 -2.27 29.62
CA PHE A 76 0.68 -2.31 28.31
C PHE A 76 -0.67 -1.59 28.33
N ASP A 77 -1.51 -1.81 29.35
CA ASP A 77 -2.78 -1.09 29.49
C ASP A 77 -2.57 0.44 29.48
N LYS A 78 -1.50 0.93 30.11
CA LYS A 78 -1.17 2.36 30.09
C LYS A 78 -0.58 2.84 28.77
N LYS A 79 0.21 2.01 28.08
CA LYS A 79 0.71 2.30 26.71
C LYS A 79 -0.45 2.38 25.70
N GLU A 80 -1.40 1.45 25.76
CA GLU A 80 -2.62 1.51 24.95
C GLU A 80 -3.40 2.80 25.20
N LYS A 81 -3.60 3.16 26.46
CA LYS A 81 -4.27 4.40 26.83
C LYS A 81 -3.53 5.63 26.29
N LEU A 82 -2.20 5.64 26.40
CA LEU A 82 -1.36 6.72 25.86
C LEU A 82 -1.52 6.84 24.33
N ALA A 83 -1.47 5.71 23.61
CA ALA A 83 -1.63 5.68 22.16
C ALA A 83 -3.02 6.20 21.74
N THR A 84 -4.08 5.79 22.43
CA THR A 84 -5.46 6.26 22.19
C THR A 84 -5.56 7.78 22.40
N LEU A 85 -5.00 8.32 23.49
CA LEU A 85 -5.02 9.76 23.76
C LEU A 85 -4.23 10.56 22.73
N LYS A 86 -3.09 10.05 22.26
CA LYS A 86 -2.29 10.67 21.19
C LYS A 86 -3.06 10.71 19.87
N GLN A 87 -3.75 9.64 19.54
CA GLN A 87 -4.61 9.59 18.35
C GLN A 87 -5.76 10.60 18.45
N GLU A 88 -6.44 10.68 19.61
CA GLU A 88 -7.50 11.66 19.87
C GLU A 88 -6.98 13.10 19.77
N LEU A 89 -5.79 13.36 20.32
CA LEU A 89 -5.16 14.70 20.20
C LEU A 89 -4.82 15.05 18.74
N SER A 90 -4.30 14.12 17.96
CA SER A 90 -3.99 14.34 16.54
C SER A 90 -5.25 14.68 15.73
N GLN A 91 -6.35 13.97 15.96
CA GLN A 91 -7.64 14.28 15.34
C GLN A 91 -8.16 15.66 15.75
N LEU A 92 -8.09 15.98 17.05
CA LEU A 92 -8.50 17.28 17.59
C LEU A 92 -7.70 18.44 16.97
N ILE A 93 -6.39 18.27 16.77
CA ILE A 93 -5.54 19.27 16.13
C ILE A 93 -5.97 19.52 14.68
N THR A 94 -6.32 18.47 13.95
CA THR A 94 -6.83 18.60 12.58
C THR A 94 -8.15 19.35 12.55
N GLU A 95 -9.11 19.00 13.41
CA GLU A 95 -10.40 19.69 13.54
C GLU A 95 -10.21 21.15 13.95
N LEU A 96 -9.33 21.42 14.91
CA LEU A 96 -9.03 22.79 15.38
C LEU A 96 -8.47 23.66 14.24
N LYS A 97 -7.69 23.11 13.33
CA LYS A 97 -7.20 23.87 12.17
C LYS A 97 -8.35 24.32 11.27
N TYR A 98 -9.31 23.43 10.98
CA TYR A 98 -10.50 23.78 10.20
C TYR A 98 -11.40 24.76 10.94
N PHE A 99 -11.55 24.60 12.25
CA PHE A 99 -12.29 25.55 13.06
C PHE A 99 -11.67 26.96 13.03
N ASN A 100 -10.33 27.06 13.15
CA ASN A 100 -9.64 28.35 13.07
C ASN A 100 -9.80 28.98 11.67
N GLN A 101 -9.69 28.21 10.61
CA GLN A 101 -9.93 28.67 9.24
C GLN A 101 -11.37 29.23 9.10
N TYR A 102 -12.37 28.50 9.60
CA TYR A 102 -13.75 28.99 9.61
C TYR A 102 -13.90 30.33 10.37
N VAL A 103 -13.25 30.46 11.53
CA VAL A 103 -13.27 31.71 12.33
C VAL A 103 -12.67 32.85 11.54
N ASP A 104 -11.54 32.64 10.88
CA ASP A 104 -10.86 33.66 10.07
C ASP A 104 -11.72 34.07 8.86
N GLU A 105 -12.30 33.14 8.13
CA GLU A 105 -13.15 33.37 6.96
C GLU A 105 -14.47 34.07 7.32
N SER A 106 -15.07 33.70 8.46
CA SER A 106 -16.36 34.31 8.92
C SER A 106 -16.22 35.63 9.59
N ASN A 107 -15.00 36.13 9.85
CA ASN A 107 -14.71 37.37 10.59
C ASN A 107 -15.38 37.42 11.98
N VAL A 108 -15.64 36.27 12.61
CA VAL A 108 -16.23 36.17 13.95
C VAL A 108 -15.13 36.32 14.99
N SER A 109 -15.16 37.36 15.77
CA SER A 109 -14.19 37.56 16.86
C SER A 109 -14.52 36.65 18.05
N ILE A 110 -13.56 35.84 18.49
CA ILE A 110 -13.66 35.06 19.73
C ILE A 110 -13.42 35.98 20.93
N GLU A 111 -14.32 35.96 21.91
CA GLU A 111 -14.14 36.71 23.13
C GLU A 111 -13.34 35.95 24.19
N ASN A 112 -12.39 36.65 24.81
CA ASN A 112 -11.67 36.09 25.94
C ASN A 112 -12.51 36.25 27.22
N ILE A 113 -13.25 35.22 27.60
CA ILE A 113 -14.13 35.22 28.75
C ILE A 113 -13.40 34.63 29.95
N LYS A 114 -13.28 35.38 31.05
CA LYS A 114 -12.72 34.86 32.30
C LYS A 114 -13.79 34.15 33.12
N PHE A 115 -13.52 32.90 33.47
CA PHE A 115 -14.34 32.09 34.35
C PHE A 115 -13.68 31.97 35.73
N LYS A 116 -14.50 31.89 36.77
CA LYS A 116 -13.99 31.70 38.16
C LYS A 116 -13.68 30.23 38.47
N LYS A 117 -14.11 29.28 37.63
CA LYS A 117 -13.90 27.83 37.79
C LYS A 117 -13.29 27.25 36.54
N ASN A 118 -12.43 26.27 36.70
CA ASN A 118 -11.97 25.47 35.58
C ASN A 118 -13.14 24.63 35.05
N ILE A 119 -13.50 24.85 33.80
CA ILE A 119 -14.60 24.19 33.12
C ILE A 119 -14.03 23.11 32.21
N SER A 120 -14.49 21.87 32.36
CA SER A 120 -14.04 20.77 31.50
C SER A 120 -14.56 20.90 30.07
N SER A 121 -13.85 20.31 29.11
CA SER A 121 -14.26 20.27 27.70
C SER A 121 -15.70 19.74 27.53
N LYS A 122 -16.09 18.70 28.27
CA LYS A 122 -17.46 18.16 28.26
C LYS A 122 -18.52 19.23 28.59
N LYS A 123 -18.25 20.06 29.58
CA LYS A 123 -19.18 21.14 29.99
C LYS A 123 -19.24 22.27 28.96
N TRP A 124 -18.13 22.55 28.27
CA TRP A 124 -18.12 23.48 27.15
C TRP A 124 -18.94 22.97 25.98
N MET A 125 -18.86 21.68 25.68
CA MET A 125 -19.70 21.02 24.67
C MET A 125 -21.18 21.10 25.02
N GLU A 126 -21.55 20.85 26.28
CA GLU A 126 -22.92 21.00 26.75
C GLU A 126 -23.45 22.43 26.54
N LEU A 127 -22.67 23.45 26.89
CA LEU A 127 -23.02 24.85 26.70
C LEU A 127 -23.16 25.24 25.22
N TRP A 128 -22.25 24.78 24.41
CA TRP A 128 -22.32 24.96 22.95
C TRP A 128 -23.61 24.35 22.37
N GLN A 129 -23.88 23.10 22.70
CA GLN A 129 -25.09 22.40 22.22
C GLN A 129 -26.39 23.08 22.71
N GLU A 130 -26.45 23.51 23.98
CA GLU A 130 -27.61 24.26 24.51
C GLU A 130 -27.81 25.57 23.74
N CYS A 131 -26.75 26.31 23.41
CA CYS A 131 -26.82 27.54 22.63
C CYS A 131 -27.21 27.26 21.17
N GLN A 132 -26.71 26.19 20.57
CA GLN A 132 -27.08 25.79 19.21
C GLN A 132 -28.58 25.48 19.13
N MET A 133 -29.14 24.73 20.08
CA MET A 133 -30.59 24.43 20.14
C MET A 133 -31.42 25.72 20.26
N ILE A 134 -31.00 26.68 21.09
CA ILE A 134 -31.68 27.97 21.24
C ILE A 134 -31.65 28.75 19.92
N SER A 135 -30.53 28.71 19.20
CA SER A 135 -30.36 29.34 17.91
C SER A 135 -31.26 28.72 16.83
N ASP A 136 -31.30 27.40 16.77
CA ASP A 136 -32.12 26.66 15.79
C ASP A 136 -33.62 26.90 16.00
N GLU A 137 -34.04 27.15 17.24
CA GLU A 137 -35.40 27.55 17.58
C GLU A 137 -35.69 29.07 17.35
N ASN A 138 -34.72 29.84 16.85
CA ASN A 138 -34.79 31.30 16.70
C ASN A 138 -35.14 32.05 18.00
N LYS A 139 -34.72 31.50 19.15
CA LYS A 139 -34.97 32.08 20.46
C LYS A 139 -33.77 32.89 20.99
N SER A 140 -34.01 33.86 21.83
CA SER A 140 -32.95 34.56 22.55
C SER A 140 -32.59 33.84 23.86
N ILE A 141 -31.36 34.04 24.34
CA ILE A 141 -30.90 33.47 25.62
C ILE A 141 -31.66 34.04 26.77
N GLY A 142 -32.47 33.17 27.41
CA GLY A 142 -33.31 33.54 28.54
C GLY A 142 -32.56 33.77 29.86
N ILE A 143 -33.22 34.50 30.82
CA ILE A 143 -32.63 34.82 32.12
C ILE A 143 -32.27 33.57 32.91
N LEU A 144 -33.10 32.53 32.82
CA LEU A 144 -32.87 31.25 33.51
C LEU A 144 -31.57 30.59 33.10
N PHE A 145 -31.23 30.63 31.81
CA PHE A 145 -29.98 30.10 31.29
C PHE A 145 -28.76 30.87 31.86
N LYS A 146 -28.87 32.21 31.96
CA LYS A 146 -27.83 33.05 32.51
C LYS A 146 -27.59 32.79 33.99
N ILE A 147 -28.67 32.64 34.77
CA ILE A 147 -28.62 32.32 36.19
C ILE A 147 -28.02 30.90 36.41
N LYS A 148 -28.46 29.90 35.65
CA LYS A 148 -27.91 28.54 35.66
C LYS A 148 -26.41 28.57 35.45
N ASN A 149 -25.91 29.30 34.43
CA ASN A 149 -24.51 29.35 34.07
C ASN A 149 -23.69 30.21 35.08
N PHE A 150 -24.28 31.18 35.72
CA PHE A 150 -23.65 31.91 36.82
C PHE A 150 -23.36 30.97 38.01
N PHE A 151 -24.33 30.20 38.46
CA PHE A 151 -24.13 29.28 39.58
C PHE A 151 -23.30 28.05 39.23
N LYS A 152 -23.53 27.45 38.06
CA LYS A 152 -22.89 26.20 37.66
C LYS A 152 -21.44 26.41 37.22
N TYR A 153 -21.16 27.49 36.48
CA TYR A 153 -19.87 27.69 35.82
C TYR A 153 -19.12 28.96 36.29
N GLY A 154 -19.74 29.81 37.14
CA GLY A 154 -19.16 31.05 37.61
C GLY A 154 -19.02 32.14 36.52
N MET A 155 -19.93 32.12 35.56
CA MET A 155 -19.91 33.07 34.44
C MET A 155 -20.52 34.40 34.86
N THR A 156 -19.69 35.41 35.06
CA THR A 156 -20.10 36.74 35.61
C THR A 156 -20.35 37.79 34.51
N ASN A 157 -19.88 37.56 33.30
CA ASN A 157 -20.02 38.50 32.19
C ASN A 157 -21.39 38.39 31.50
N TRP A 158 -22.40 39.10 32.03
CA TRP A 158 -23.76 39.09 31.46
C TRP A 158 -23.85 39.83 30.12
N ASN A 159 -22.90 40.73 29.80
CA ASN A 159 -22.88 41.46 28.52
C ASN A 159 -22.50 40.51 27.35
N PHE A 160 -21.78 39.43 27.62
CA PHE A 160 -21.49 38.40 26.62
C PHE A 160 -22.76 37.82 26.00
N TYR A 161 -23.80 37.60 26.79
CA TYR A 161 -25.09 37.04 26.30
C TYR A 161 -25.94 38.05 25.51
N LYS A 162 -25.51 39.28 25.33
CA LYS A 162 -26.16 40.30 24.49
C LYS A 162 -25.60 40.30 23.07
N GLN A 163 -24.55 39.55 22.83
CA GLN A 163 -23.90 39.47 21.52
C GLN A 163 -24.72 38.61 20.59
N ASP A 164 -24.30 38.59 19.31
CA ASP A 164 -24.88 37.71 18.31
C ASP A 164 -24.71 36.25 18.71
N MET A 165 -25.75 35.44 18.47
CA MET A 165 -25.77 34.01 18.83
C MET A 165 -24.63 33.25 18.17
N SER A 166 -24.31 33.56 16.90
CA SER A 166 -23.17 33.01 16.19
C SER A 166 -21.86 33.19 16.94
N LYS A 167 -21.62 34.44 17.46
CA LYS A 167 -20.41 34.75 18.22
C LYS A 167 -20.34 34.01 19.55
N ILE A 168 -21.49 33.86 20.24
CA ILE A 168 -21.57 33.11 21.50
C ILE A 168 -21.24 31.63 21.27
N ILE A 169 -21.82 31.01 20.23
CA ILE A 169 -21.61 29.61 19.86
C ILE A 169 -20.13 29.40 19.50
N THR A 170 -19.57 30.22 18.60
CA THR A 170 -18.17 30.15 18.20
C THR A 170 -17.21 30.30 19.37
N THR A 171 -17.52 31.20 20.34
CA THR A 171 -16.71 31.34 21.55
C THR A 171 -16.73 30.06 22.39
N PHE A 172 -17.90 29.43 22.59
CA PHE A 172 -17.97 28.16 23.33
C PHE A 172 -17.30 27.01 22.61
N GLN A 173 -17.34 26.96 21.27
CA GLN A 173 -16.57 26.02 20.48
C GLN A 173 -15.07 26.20 20.70
N ALA A 174 -14.57 27.42 20.62
CA ALA A 174 -13.16 27.74 20.86
C ALA A 174 -12.71 27.30 22.27
N MET A 175 -13.55 27.54 23.28
CA MET A 175 -13.28 27.10 24.66
C MET A 175 -13.30 25.58 24.80
N PHE A 176 -14.19 24.90 24.08
CA PHE A 176 -14.18 23.44 24.01
C PHE A 176 -12.85 22.91 23.46
N TYR A 177 -12.42 23.38 22.29
CA TYR A 177 -11.17 22.93 21.66
C TYR A 177 -9.97 23.18 22.55
N THR A 178 -9.86 24.39 23.11
CA THR A 178 -8.75 24.77 24.01
C THR A 178 -8.70 23.90 25.27
N SER A 179 -9.87 23.68 25.91
CA SER A 179 -9.94 22.87 27.12
C SER A 179 -9.69 21.39 26.84
N LYS A 180 -10.20 20.86 25.74
CA LYS A 180 -10.02 19.48 25.33
C LYS A 180 -8.53 19.21 24.99
N GLN A 181 -7.89 20.12 24.27
CA GLN A 181 -6.47 20.03 23.96
C GLN A 181 -5.63 20.01 25.25
N LEU A 182 -5.93 20.90 26.19
CA LEU A 182 -5.22 20.95 27.49
C LEU A 182 -5.42 19.67 28.29
N GLU A 183 -6.65 19.14 28.38
CA GLU A 183 -6.98 17.89 29.07
C GLU A 183 -6.19 16.72 28.48
N LEU A 184 -6.18 16.58 27.14
CA LEU A 184 -5.45 15.52 26.44
C LEU A 184 -3.94 15.64 26.65
N THR A 185 -3.39 16.84 26.46
CA THR A 185 -1.95 17.09 26.65
C THR A 185 -1.51 16.77 28.07
N THR A 186 -2.26 17.21 29.09
CA THR A 186 -1.96 16.93 30.50
C THR A 186 -2.03 15.43 30.81
N ALA A 187 -3.03 14.73 30.26
CA ALA A 187 -3.17 13.29 30.45
C ALA A 187 -2.04 12.51 29.76
N ILE A 188 -1.62 12.93 28.57
CA ILE A 188 -0.50 12.35 27.82
C ILE A 188 0.80 12.54 28.61
N GLU A 189 1.12 13.78 29.03
CA GLU A 189 2.32 14.10 29.81
C GLU A 189 2.40 13.29 31.12
N GLY A 190 1.26 13.12 31.82
CA GLY A 190 1.18 12.30 33.02
C GLY A 190 1.49 10.84 32.79
N LEU A 191 0.99 10.26 31.67
CA LEU A 191 1.27 8.88 31.28
C LEU A 191 2.71 8.70 30.81
N GLU A 192 3.24 9.64 30.02
CA GLU A 192 4.63 9.62 29.56
C GLU A 192 5.60 9.70 30.73
N THR A 193 5.36 10.61 31.66
CA THR A 193 6.15 10.71 32.90
C THR A 193 6.16 9.40 33.65
N TYR A 194 5.01 8.76 33.83
CA TYR A 194 4.94 7.45 34.49
C TYR A 194 5.69 6.38 33.73
N LEU A 195 5.49 6.27 32.41
CA LEU A 195 6.13 5.25 31.57
C LEU A 195 7.65 5.40 31.53
N ASN A 196 8.17 6.63 31.58
CA ASN A 196 9.60 6.91 31.65
C ASN A 196 10.25 6.47 33.00
N THR A 197 9.44 6.24 34.05
CA THR A 197 9.94 5.70 35.33
C THR A 197 9.97 4.18 35.37
N VAL A 198 9.38 3.52 34.37
CA VAL A 198 9.28 2.07 34.32
C VAL A 198 10.56 1.46 33.73
N ASN A 199 10.96 0.31 34.27
CA ASN A 199 12.09 -0.44 33.72
C ASN A 199 11.82 -0.88 32.29
N GLU A 200 12.59 -0.36 31.34
CA GLU A 200 12.49 -0.67 29.89
C GLU A 200 12.82 -2.15 29.60
N ASP A 201 13.63 -2.77 30.44
CA ASP A 201 14.10 -4.15 30.24
C ASP A 201 13.10 -5.21 30.73
N LEU A 202 12.00 -4.83 31.38
CA LEU A 202 11.08 -5.79 32.01
C LEU A 202 10.54 -6.85 31.02
N LEU A 203 10.24 -6.49 29.77
CA LEU A 203 9.82 -7.43 28.73
C LEU A 203 10.96 -8.38 28.35
N THR A 204 12.17 -7.84 28.22
CA THR A 204 13.37 -8.60 27.91
C THR A 204 13.68 -9.57 29.04
N ASP A 205 13.59 -9.13 30.28
CA ASP A 205 13.79 -9.95 31.48
C ASP A 205 12.75 -11.08 31.55
N LEU A 206 11.46 -10.79 31.35
CA LEU A 206 10.41 -11.80 31.28
C LEU A 206 10.67 -12.86 30.21
N CYS A 207 11.08 -12.41 29.01
CA CYS A 207 11.43 -13.32 27.92
C CYS A 207 12.65 -14.19 28.26
N ASN A 208 13.67 -13.60 28.87
CA ASN A 208 14.88 -14.31 29.27
C ASN A 208 14.60 -15.34 30.36
N ASP A 209 13.87 -14.94 31.41
CA ASP A 209 13.48 -15.84 32.51
C ASP A 209 12.61 -17.00 32.01
N SER A 210 11.66 -16.72 31.13
CA SER A 210 10.83 -17.75 30.47
C SER A 210 11.66 -18.70 29.61
N MET A 211 12.65 -18.15 28.88
CA MET A 211 13.55 -18.94 28.04
C MET A 211 14.50 -19.83 28.89
N ILE A 212 14.91 -19.38 30.06
CA ILE A 212 15.69 -20.18 31.00
C ILE A 212 14.92 -21.43 31.41
N ILE A 213 13.63 -21.30 31.79
CA ILE A 213 12.77 -22.47 32.13
C ILE A 213 12.63 -23.42 30.94
N LEU A 214 12.34 -22.89 29.77
CA LEU A 214 12.19 -23.70 28.56
C LEU A 214 13.47 -24.45 28.23
N LYS A 215 14.59 -23.76 28.19
CA LYS A 215 15.92 -24.36 27.90
C LYS A 215 16.34 -25.40 28.97
N ASP A 216 16.09 -25.15 30.24
CA ASP A 216 16.38 -26.16 31.28
C ASP A 216 15.54 -27.44 31.11
N LYS A 217 14.23 -27.31 30.76
CA LYS A 217 13.39 -28.46 30.46
C LYS A 217 13.87 -29.21 29.23
N LEU A 218 14.25 -28.53 28.15
CA LEU A 218 14.80 -29.14 26.95
C LEU A 218 16.14 -29.84 27.24
N ALA A 219 17.04 -29.21 28.02
CA ALA A 219 18.29 -29.81 28.43
C ALA A 219 18.09 -31.06 29.31
N ARG A 220 17.04 -31.12 30.13
CA ARG A 220 16.69 -32.34 30.90
C ARG A 220 16.15 -33.44 29.98
N LYS A 221 15.32 -33.06 28.97
CA LYS A 221 14.74 -34.04 28.04
C LYS A 221 15.78 -34.65 27.09
N TYR A 222 16.65 -33.82 26.50
CA TYR A 222 17.55 -34.25 25.43
C TYR A 222 19.01 -34.43 25.90
N GLY A 223 19.41 -33.80 27.00
CA GLY A 223 20.80 -33.76 27.43
C GLY A 223 21.33 -35.08 28.03
N ALA A 224 20.48 -36.09 28.26
CA ALA A 224 20.90 -37.43 28.66
C ALA A 224 21.41 -38.25 27.47
N ASN A 225 21.07 -37.86 26.24
CA ASN A 225 21.44 -38.56 25.02
C ASN A 225 22.78 -38.02 24.47
N GLN A 226 23.69 -38.90 24.10
CA GLN A 226 24.98 -38.47 23.52
C GLN A 226 24.89 -38.17 22.04
N LYS A 227 24.00 -38.84 21.32
CA LYS A 227 23.76 -38.66 19.86
C LYS A 227 22.30 -38.61 19.55
N ARG A 228 21.97 -37.84 18.54
CA ARG A 228 20.61 -37.73 17.99
C ARG A 228 20.26 -38.94 17.16
N LYS A 229 18.98 -39.28 17.15
CA LYS A 229 18.43 -40.22 16.20
C LYS A 229 18.34 -39.60 14.82
N ILE A 230 18.92 -40.24 13.82
CA ILE A 230 18.85 -39.84 12.43
C ILE A 230 17.77 -40.67 11.75
N PHE A 231 16.94 -40.03 10.97
CA PHE A 231 15.81 -40.61 10.30
C PHE A 231 16.01 -40.59 8.78
N ASN A 232 15.45 -41.58 8.09
CA ASN A 232 15.36 -41.65 6.63
C ASN A 232 13.93 -41.29 6.16
N GLU A 233 13.75 -41.14 4.86
CA GLU A 233 12.46 -40.73 4.29
C GLU A 233 11.33 -41.72 4.61
N ASN A 234 11.61 -42.99 4.69
CA ASN A 234 10.62 -44.03 5.08
C ASN A 234 10.17 -43.92 6.54
N ASP A 235 11.02 -43.36 7.41
CA ASP A 235 10.67 -43.17 8.82
C ASP A 235 9.56 -42.17 9.02
N LEU A 236 9.39 -41.21 8.11
CA LEU A 236 8.26 -40.26 8.12
C LEU A 236 6.90 -40.97 8.16
N TRP A 237 6.84 -42.16 7.55
CA TRP A 237 5.62 -42.96 7.46
C TRP A 237 5.61 -44.14 8.47
N LYS A 238 6.74 -44.82 8.65
CA LYS A 238 6.80 -46.00 9.49
C LYS A 238 7.03 -45.72 10.97
N ASN A 239 7.70 -44.63 11.29
CA ASN A 239 8.11 -44.26 12.67
C ASN A 239 7.74 -42.84 13.04
N PRO A 240 6.55 -42.30 12.72
CA PRO A 240 6.22 -40.89 12.87
C PRO A 240 6.32 -40.41 14.33
N PHE A 241 5.92 -41.26 15.30
CA PHE A 241 5.97 -40.89 16.73
C PHE A 241 7.40 -40.74 17.25
N LYS A 242 8.38 -41.51 16.73
CA LYS A 242 9.79 -41.34 17.08
C LYS A 242 10.34 -40.02 16.52
N ILE A 243 9.84 -39.60 15.35
CA ILE A 243 10.18 -38.29 14.80
C ILE A 243 9.61 -37.19 15.67
N LEU A 244 8.37 -37.27 16.13
CA LEU A 244 7.73 -36.29 17.02
C LEU A 244 8.38 -36.23 18.40
N GLU A 245 8.94 -37.34 18.90
CA GLU A 245 9.76 -37.32 20.13
C GLU A 245 11.01 -36.47 19.96
N GLU A 246 11.65 -36.54 18.81
CA GLU A 246 12.89 -35.81 18.48
C GLU A 246 12.61 -34.40 17.98
N TYR A 247 11.61 -34.24 17.11
CA TYR A 247 11.19 -33.01 16.48
C TYR A 247 9.72 -32.69 16.79
N PRO A 248 9.42 -32.16 17.98
CA PRO A 248 8.03 -31.90 18.40
C PRO A 248 7.36 -30.76 17.63
N VAL A 249 8.12 -29.96 16.88
CA VAL A 249 7.58 -28.84 16.07
C VAL A 249 7.70 -29.20 14.59
N ILE A 250 6.55 -29.38 13.94
CA ILE A 250 6.46 -29.65 12.51
C ILE A 250 6.01 -28.39 11.77
N LEU A 251 6.83 -27.92 10.83
CA LEU A 251 6.48 -26.82 9.93
C LEU A 251 6.02 -27.38 8.58
N SER A 252 4.84 -26.96 8.15
CA SER A 252 4.22 -27.43 6.91
C SER A 252 3.33 -26.37 6.30
N THR A 253 3.07 -26.49 4.97
CA THR A 253 1.96 -25.75 4.37
C THR A 253 0.65 -26.40 4.79
N THR A 254 -0.45 -25.62 4.77
CA THR A 254 -1.79 -26.08 5.11
C THR A 254 -2.18 -27.26 4.23
N PHE A 255 -1.93 -27.18 2.93
CA PHE A 255 -2.20 -28.25 1.96
C PHE A 255 -1.41 -29.55 2.25
N SER A 256 -0.16 -29.44 2.69
CA SER A 256 0.69 -30.61 2.95
C SER A 256 0.56 -31.16 4.37
N SER A 257 -0.29 -30.56 5.21
CA SER A 257 -0.41 -30.89 6.63
C SER A 257 -0.61 -32.38 6.92
N LYS A 258 -1.57 -33.00 6.26
CA LYS A 258 -1.93 -34.43 6.43
C LYS A 258 -0.83 -35.36 5.90
N ASN A 259 -0.08 -34.91 4.91
CA ASN A 259 0.99 -35.68 4.26
C ASN A 259 2.39 -35.37 4.78
N SER A 260 2.52 -34.56 5.83
CA SER A 260 3.83 -34.26 6.41
C SER A 260 4.45 -35.46 7.09
N LEU A 261 3.64 -36.21 7.80
CA LEU A 261 3.95 -37.54 8.39
C LEU A 261 2.86 -38.55 7.99
N ASN A 262 2.89 -39.73 8.59
CA ASN A 262 1.81 -40.71 8.42
C ASN A 262 0.43 -40.11 8.75
N SER A 263 -0.60 -40.46 7.97
CA SER A 263 -1.96 -39.95 8.09
C SER A 263 -2.64 -40.18 9.44
N ASP A 264 -2.15 -41.17 10.21
CA ASP A 264 -2.70 -41.56 11.52
C ASP A 264 -2.17 -40.64 12.66
N VAL A 265 -1.20 -39.77 12.35
CA VAL A 265 -0.68 -38.80 13.32
C VAL A 265 -1.69 -37.74 13.60
N VAL A 266 -2.01 -37.57 14.87
CA VAL A 266 -2.82 -36.45 15.39
C VAL A 266 -1.94 -35.62 16.31
N TYR A 267 -1.70 -34.36 15.93
CA TYR A 267 -0.93 -33.41 16.71
C TYR A 267 -1.70 -32.92 17.95
N ASP A 268 -1.02 -32.52 18.99
CA ASP A 268 -1.69 -31.90 20.14
C ASP A 268 -2.22 -30.52 19.81
N TYR A 269 -1.46 -29.74 19.03
CA TYR A 269 -1.83 -28.38 18.60
C TYR A 269 -1.51 -28.17 17.13
N LEU A 270 -2.41 -27.49 16.45
CA LEU A 270 -2.21 -26.90 15.13
C LEU A 270 -2.29 -25.39 15.27
N ILE A 271 -1.28 -24.68 14.77
CA ILE A 271 -1.29 -23.22 14.64
C ILE A 271 -1.31 -22.91 13.17
N MET A 272 -2.41 -22.30 12.68
CA MET A 272 -2.59 -21.91 11.28
C MET A 272 -2.50 -20.39 11.19
N ASP A 273 -1.53 -19.90 10.44
CA ASP A 273 -1.34 -18.47 10.16
C ASP A 273 -1.81 -18.12 8.76
N GLU A 274 -2.23 -16.88 8.54
CA GLU A 274 -2.83 -16.36 7.30
C GLU A 274 -4.07 -17.18 6.86
N ALA A 275 -4.93 -17.56 7.80
CA ALA A 275 -6.09 -18.40 7.55
C ALA A 275 -7.17 -17.73 6.67
N SER A 276 -7.12 -16.42 6.48
CA SER A 276 -7.94 -15.69 5.51
C SER A 276 -7.62 -16.08 4.05
N GLN A 277 -6.41 -16.59 3.76
CA GLN A 277 -5.99 -17.02 2.44
C GLN A 277 -6.19 -18.52 2.20
N VAL A 278 -6.68 -19.25 3.18
CA VAL A 278 -6.88 -20.70 3.10
C VAL A 278 -8.31 -20.98 2.65
N ASP A 279 -8.49 -21.85 1.66
CA ASP A 279 -9.81 -22.34 1.27
C ASP A 279 -10.38 -23.32 2.32
N ILE A 280 -11.71 -23.47 2.31
CA ILE A 280 -12.42 -24.29 3.30
C ILE A 280 -11.94 -25.75 3.30
N THR A 281 -11.73 -26.33 2.13
CA THR A 281 -11.38 -27.76 2.00
C THR A 281 -9.98 -28.03 2.54
N THR A 282 -9.02 -27.19 2.20
CA THR A 282 -7.65 -27.27 2.71
C THR A 282 -7.60 -26.98 4.22
N GLY A 283 -8.39 -26.02 4.70
CA GLY A 283 -8.53 -25.73 6.13
C GLY A 283 -9.13 -26.91 6.92
N ALA A 284 -10.19 -27.53 6.41
CA ALA A 284 -10.81 -28.70 7.01
C ALA A 284 -9.85 -29.90 7.08
N LEU A 285 -9.07 -30.10 6.00
CA LEU A 285 -8.02 -31.12 5.98
C LEU A 285 -6.99 -30.89 7.09
N ALA A 286 -6.54 -29.64 7.28
CA ALA A 286 -5.61 -29.30 8.33
C ALA A 286 -6.21 -29.47 9.74
N LEU A 287 -7.50 -29.12 9.96
CA LEU A 287 -8.21 -29.37 11.21
C LEU A 287 -8.16 -30.84 11.60
N SER A 288 -8.33 -31.75 10.66
CA SER A 288 -8.31 -33.21 10.92
C SER A 288 -6.98 -33.72 11.46
N CYS A 289 -5.93 -32.89 11.48
CA CYS A 289 -4.59 -33.28 11.91
C CYS A 289 -4.32 -33.04 13.39
N ALA A 290 -5.19 -32.35 14.13
CA ALA A 290 -4.88 -31.96 15.50
C ALA A 290 -6.08 -32.02 16.45
N LYS A 291 -5.79 -32.14 17.77
CA LYS A 291 -6.79 -32.10 18.84
C LYS A 291 -7.24 -30.68 19.18
N ASN A 292 -6.29 -29.73 19.15
CA ASN A 292 -6.52 -28.31 19.45
C ASN A 292 -6.02 -27.47 18.30
N VAL A 293 -6.70 -26.36 18.03
CA VAL A 293 -6.40 -25.48 16.89
C VAL A 293 -6.35 -24.02 17.35
N VAL A 294 -5.35 -23.30 16.86
CA VAL A 294 -5.24 -21.86 16.89
C VAL A 294 -5.25 -21.34 15.48
N ILE A 295 -6.27 -20.58 15.11
CA ILE A 295 -6.46 -20.02 13.77
C ILE A 295 -6.14 -18.54 13.84
N VAL A 296 -5.15 -18.09 13.09
CA VAL A 296 -4.68 -16.70 13.02
C VAL A 296 -4.92 -16.18 11.61
N GLY A 297 -5.45 -14.97 11.50
CA GLY A 297 -5.70 -14.31 10.22
C GLY A 297 -6.48 -13.03 10.39
N ASP A 298 -6.75 -12.36 9.28
CA ASP A 298 -7.46 -11.09 9.23
C ASP A 298 -8.53 -11.13 8.15
N THR A 299 -9.80 -11.04 8.57
CA THR A 299 -10.95 -11.04 7.65
C THR A 299 -11.07 -9.76 6.81
N LYS A 300 -10.25 -8.75 7.08
CA LYS A 300 -10.21 -7.48 6.35
C LYS A 300 -9.02 -7.39 5.38
N GLN A 301 -8.18 -8.45 5.32
CA GLN A 301 -7.13 -8.60 4.31
C GLN A 301 -7.58 -9.55 3.20
N LEU A 302 -6.73 -9.72 2.17
CA LEU A 302 -7.03 -10.52 0.99
C LEU A 302 -7.52 -11.93 1.36
N PRO A 303 -8.71 -12.34 0.91
CA PRO A 303 -9.20 -13.70 1.07
C PRO A 303 -8.49 -14.66 0.09
N ASN A 304 -8.79 -15.94 0.20
CA ASN A 304 -8.40 -16.94 -0.80
C ASN A 304 -8.98 -16.58 -2.17
N VAL A 305 -8.18 -16.77 -3.22
CA VAL A 305 -8.60 -16.48 -4.60
C VAL A 305 -9.35 -17.70 -5.16
N VAL A 306 -10.62 -17.50 -5.50
CA VAL A 306 -11.46 -18.52 -6.16
C VAL A 306 -11.73 -18.04 -7.59
N THR A 307 -11.43 -18.89 -8.60
CA THR A 307 -11.71 -18.57 -10.01
C THR A 307 -13.21 -18.56 -10.28
N ASP A 308 -13.64 -17.80 -11.29
CA ASP A 308 -15.08 -17.68 -11.58
C ASP A 308 -15.70 -19.02 -11.98
N GLU A 309 -14.98 -19.86 -12.70
CA GLU A 309 -15.39 -21.23 -13.02
C GLU A 309 -15.68 -22.07 -11.76
N ILE A 310 -14.80 -21.99 -10.75
CA ILE A 310 -14.97 -22.69 -9.47
C ILE A 310 -16.12 -22.08 -8.67
N LYS A 311 -16.31 -20.76 -8.71
CA LYS A 311 -17.45 -20.09 -8.04
C LYS A 311 -18.77 -20.62 -8.59
N GLU A 312 -18.93 -20.67 -9.92
CA GLU A 312 -20.15 -21.16 -10.57
C GLU A 312 -20.42 -22.64 -10.23
N MET A 313 -19.40 -23.51 -10.34
CA MET A 313 -19.54 -24.92 -9.98
C MET A 313 -19.94 -25.13 -8.53
N THR A 314 -19.29 -24.44 -7.61
CA THR A 314 -19.52 -24.59 -6.17
C THR A 314 -20.83 -23.95 -5.72
N GLN A 315 -21.30 -22.90 -6.40
CA GLN A 315 -22.61 -22.30 -6.16
C GLN A 315 -23.76 -23.29 -6.48
N ILE A 316 -23.66 -24.02 -7.58
CA ILE A 316 -24.64 -25.07 -7.93
C ILE A 316 -24.70 -26.16 -6.86
N ILE A 317 -23.54 -26.58 -6.36
CA ILE A 317 -23.46 -27.58 -5.28
C ILE A 317 -24.09 -27.01 -4.00
N PHE A 318 -23.75 -25.78 -3.66
CA PHE A 318 -24.25 -25.10 -2.47
C PHE A 318 -25.79 -25.03 -2.46
N GLU A 319 -26.40 -24.66 -3.57
CA GLU A 319 -27.86 -24.54 -3.70
C GLU A 319 -28.54 -25.91 -3.67
N ASN A 320 -27.97 -26.93 -4.32
CA ASN A 320 -28.56 -28.27 -4.40
C ASN A 320 -28.61 -29.00 -3.05
N PHE A 321 -27.67 -28.72 -2.15
CA PHE A 321 -27.56 -29.44 -0.87
C PHE A 321 -28.05 -28.61 0.33
N ASN A 322 -28.59 -27.42 0.11
CA ASN A 322 -29.07 -26.50 1.18
C ASN A 322 -28.07 -26.37 2.33
N ILE A 323 -26.82 -26.09 1.97
CA ILE A 323 -25.69 -25.97 2.90
C ILE A 323 -25.76 -24.61 3.60
N SER A 324 -25.38 -24.54 4.89
CA SER A 324 -25.27 -23.26 5.61
C SER A 324 -24.30 -22.28 4.95
N GLU A 325 -24.63 -20.99 4.93
CA GLU A 325 -23.82 -19.91 4.36
C GLU A 325 -22.36 -19.93 4.85
N GLY A 326 -22.12 -20.31 6.09
CA GLY A 326 -20.77 -20.44 6.64
C GLY A 326 -19.87 -21.45 5.90
N TYR A 327 -20.46 -22.43 5.17
CA TYR A 327 -19.72 -23.40 4.38
C TYR A 327 -19.62 -23.05 2.89
N LYS A 328 -20.00 -21.85 2.50
CA LYS A 328 -19.90 -21.39 1.12
C LYS A 328 -18.44 -21.40 0.66
N TYR A 329 -18.15 -22.09 -0.45
CA TYR A 329 -16.75 -22.30 -0.92
C TYR A 329 -15.99 -20.99 -1.20
N THR A 330 -16.71 -19.92 -1.47
CA THR A 330 -16.12 -18.58 -1.66
C THR A 330 -15.63 -17.93 -0.37
N ASN A 331 -16.04 -18.44 0.81
CA ASN A 331 -15.51 -17.98 2.08
C ASN A 331 -14.07 -18.46 2.26
N SER A 332 -13.26 -17.64 2.94
CA SER A 332 -12.00 -18.14 3.48
C SER A 332 -12.26 -19.10 4.65
N PHE A 333 -11.29 -19.94 4.96
CA PHE A 333 -11.40 -20.83 6.10
C PHE A 333 -11.62 -20.08 7.43
N LEU A 334 -10.94 -18.95 7.62
CA LEU A 334 -11.16 -18.08 8.78
C LEU A 334 -12.61 -17.59 8.86
N GLN A 335 -13.14 -17.06 7.75
CA GLN A 335 -14.53 -16.59 7.70
C GLN A 335 -15.51 -17.73 7.97
N SER A 336 -15.30 -18.88 7.37
CA SER A 336 -16.12 -20.08 7.58
C SER A 336 -16.16 -20.48 9.05
N ILE A 337 -15.02 -20.52 9.75
CA ILE A 337 -14.97 -20.85 11.19
C ILE A 337 -15.74 -19.84 12.02
N LEU A 338 -15.61 -18.56 11.73
CA LEU A 338 -16.33 -17.50 12.48
C LEU A 338 -17.85 -17.61 12.29
N ASP A 339 -18.30 -17.92 11.07
CA ASP A 339 -19.73 -18.05 10.75
C ASP A 339 -20.36 -19.35 11.32
N VAL A 340 -19.60 -20.45 11.26
CA VAL A 340 -20.08 -21.76 11.72
C VAL A 340 -19.97 -21.93 13.24
N MET A 341 -18.97 -21.29 13.85
CA MET A 341 -18.67 -21.38 15.28
C MET A 341 -18.71 -19.99 15.94
N PRO A 342 -19.87 -19.32 16.02
CA PRO A 342 -19.96 -17.94 16.52
C PRO A 342 -19.52 -17.77 17.98
N ASN A 343 -19.52 -18.86 18.77
CA ASN A 343 -19.10 -18.86 20.17
C ASN A 343 -17.63 -19.28 20.37
N VAL A 344 -16.85 -19.45 19.32
CA VAL A 344 -15.43 -19.78 19.46
C VAL A 344 -14.69 -18.62 20.16
N ALA A 345 -13.74 -18.95 21.03
CA ALA A 345 -12.94 -17.93 21.70
C ALA A 345 -12.14 -17.11 20.67
N GLN A 346 -12.36 -15.80 20.68
CA GLN A 346 -11.72 -14.87 19.75
C GLN A 346 -10.90 -13.84 20.53
N THR A 347 -9.72 -13.53 20.02
CA THR A 347 -8.88 -12.44 20.54
C THR A 347 -8.43 -11.59 19.36
N MET A 348 -8.86 -10.34 19.31
CA MET A 348 -8.40 -9.39 18.32
C MET A 348 -7.05 -8.79 18.77
N LEU A 349 -6.04 -8.88 17.91
CA LEU A 349 -4.76 -8.21 18.09
C LEU A 349 -4.90 -6.78 17.57
N ARG A 350 -5.19 -5.84 18.47
CA ARG A 350 -5.52 -4.46 18.09
C ARG A 350 -4.31 -3.54 17.96
N GLU A 351 -3.19 -3.87 18.61
CA GLU A 351 -2.02 -3.01 18.60
C GLU A 351 -1.29 -3.05 17.26
N HIS A 352 -1.09 -1.88 16.66
CA HIS A 352 -0.39 -1.72 15.39
C HIS A 352 0.95 -1.02 15.59
N TYR A 353 2.06 -1.67 15.18
CA TYR A 353 3.44 -1.24 15.41
C TYR A 353 4.24 -0.93 14.13
N ARG A 354 3.59 -0.92 12.96
CA ARG A 354 4.30 -0.90 11.68
C ARG A 354 4.24 0.45 10.98
N CYS A 355 3.04 0.86 10.60
CA CYS A 355 2.83 2.01 9.74
C CYS A 355 2.79 3.31 10.54
N HIS A 356 3.15 4.41 9.89
CA HIS A 356 2.95 5.74 10.44
C HIS A 356 1.46 5.94 10.82
N PRO A 357 1.16 6.66 11.94
CA PRO A 357 -0.21 6.82 12.42
C PRO A 357 -1.18 7.32 11.36
N LYS A 358 -0.81 8.32 10.58
CA LYS A 358 -1.66 8.91 9.54
C LYS A 358 -1.95 7.95 8.38
N ILE A 359 -1.05 7.01 8.09
CA ILE A 359 -1.28 5.99 7.05
C ILE A 359 -2.30 4.95 7.54
N ILE A 360 -2.01 4.33 8.69
CA ILE A 360 -2.84 3.23 9.17
C ILE A 360 -4.19 3.68 9.70
N ASN A 361 -4.32 4.94 10.11
CA ASN A 361 -5.58 5.47 10.61
C ASN A 361 -6.68 5.50 9.53
N PHE A 362 -6.33 5.65 8.26
CA PHE A 362 -7.28 5.44 7.17
C PHE A 362 -7.86 4.01 7.21
N CYS A 363 -7.01 3.00 7.25
CA CYS A 363 -7.44 1.60 7.34
C CYS A 363 -8.24 1.36 8.62
N ASN A 364 -7.80 1.93 9.75
CA ASN A 364 -8.46 1.81 11.03
C ASN A 364 -9.91 2.32 10.98
N GLN A 365 -10.12 3.51 10.46
CA GLN A 365 -11.46 4.10 10.36
C GLN A 365 -12.32 3.39 9.31
N LYS A 366 -11.76 3.10 8.13
CA LYS A 366 -12.52 2.56 7.00
C LYS A 366 -12.87 1.08 7.16
N PHE A 367 -11.94 0.25 7.67
CA PHE A 367 -12.07 -1.22 7.64
C PHE A 367 -12.14 -1.85 9.03
N TYR A 368 -11.58 -1.20 10.06
CA TYR A 368 -11.50 -1.75 11.42
C TYR A 368 -12.34 -0.98 12.46
N HIS A 369 -13.23 -0.10 12.02
CA HIS A 369 -14.19 0.64 12.87
C HIS A 369 -13.53 1.42 14.03
N GLY A 370 -12.28 1.83 13.87
CA GLY A 370 -11.52 2.55 14.89
C GLY A 370 -10.95 1.67 16.01
N GLU A 371 -11.02 0.34 15.88
CA GLU A 371 -10.61 -0.59 16.94
C GLU A 371 -9.08 -0.80 17.05
N LEU A 372 -8.30 -0.42 16.03
CA LEU A 372 -6.85 -0.53 16.08
C LEU A 372 -6.26 0.53 17.02
N ILE A 373 -5.34 0.11 17.86
CA ILE A 373 -4.54 0.96 18.74
C ILE A 373 -3.19 1.22 18.06
N ILE A 374 -2.97 2.45 17.65
CA ILE A 374 -1.79 2.83 16.87
C ILE A 374 -0.64 3.13 17.84
N MET A 375 0.34 2.21 17.91
CA MET A 375 1.49 2.29 18.82
C MET A 375 2.70 3.04 18.23
N THR A 376 2.67 3.35 16.95
CA THR A 376 3.69 4.15 16.26
C THR A 376 3.52 5.63 16.57
N THR A 377 4.60 6.41 16.42
CA THR A 377 4.62 7.84 16.78
C THR A 377 4.64 8.69 15.53
N ASP A 378 3.76 9.70 15.49
CA ASP A 378 3.80 10.81 14.55
C ASP A 378 4.75 11.88 15.12
N LYS A 379 5.79 12.26 14.36
CA LYS A 379 6.74 13.30 14.73
C LYS A 379 6.48 14.62 14.04
N GLY A 380 5.36 14.72 13.31
CA GLY A 380 4.99 15.91 12.55
C GLY A 380 5.61 15.94 11.16
N GLU A 381 5.87 14.78 10.55
CA GLU A 381 6.39 14.71 9.19
C GLU A 381 5.33 15.22 8.19
N ASP A 382 5.75 16.10 7.26
CA ASP A 382 4.85 16.76 6.29
C ASP A 382 4.60 15.95 5.01
N ASP A 383 5.39 14.89 4.77
CA ASP A 383 5.43 14.14 3.52
C ASP A 383 4.97 12.68 3.64
N VAL A 384 4.20 12.39 4.69
CA VAL A 384 3.71 11.03 5.00
C VAL A 384 2.72 10.52 3.96
N LEU A 385 1.84 11.40 3.50
CA LEU A 385 0.79 11.10 2.53
C LEU A 385 0.85 12.11 1.37
N SER A 386 0.63 11.66 0.16
CA SER A 386 0.44 12.54 -0.98
C SER A 386 -0.38 11.89 -2.09
N VAL A 387 -1.07 12.73 -2.87
CA VAL A 387 -1.81 12.30 -4.06
C VAL A 387 -1.31 13.06 -5.26
N ILE A 388 -1.07 12.34 -6.35
CA ILE A 388 -0.75 12.95 -7.64
C ILE A 388 -1.82 12.52 -8.65
N LYS A 389 -2.53 13.50 -9.20
CA LYS A 389 -3.56 13.30 -10.21
C LYS A 389 -2.96 13.45 -11.60
N THR A 390 -3.30 12.54 -12.52
CA THR A 390 -2.97 12.74 -13.94
C THR A 390 -3.76 13.92 -14.50
N VAL A 391 -3.37 14.46 -15.63
CA VAL A 391 -4.28 15.29 -16.43
C VAL A 391 -5.52 14.45 -16.81
N LYS A 392 -6.67 15.11 -17.01
CA LYS A 392 -7.90 14.41 -17.48
C LYS A 392 -7.64 13.75 -18.82
N GLY A 393 -8.13 12.52 -19.00
CA GLY A 393 -7.96 11.80 -20.27
C GLY A 393 -8.24 10.32 -20.16
N ASN A 394 -8.15 9.63 -21.31
CA ASN A 394 -8.27 8.18 -21.39
C ASN A 394 -6.87 7.58 -21.52
N HIS A 395 -6.17 7.47 -20.42
CA HIS A 395 -4.78 7.03 -20.36
C HIS A 395 -4.60 5.52 -20.17
N GLU A 396 -5.64 4.84 -19.66
CA GLU A 396 -5.66 3.41 -19.47
C GLU A 396 -5.88 2.66 -20.79
N ARG A 397 -5.12 1.59 -21.03
CA ARG A 397 -5.26 0.65 -22.15
C ARG A 397 -4.87 -0.75 -21.67
N ASP A 398 -5.78 -1.70 -21.75
CA ASP A 398 -5.53 -3.10 -21.38
C ASP A 398 -4.97 -3.23 -19.94
N HIS A 399 -5.52 -2.49 -18.99
CA HIS A 399 -5.05 -2.43 -17.59
C HIS A 399 -3.60 -1.95 -17.43
N TYR A 400 -3.24 -0.96 -18.23
CA TYR A 400 -1.94 -0.33 -18.24
C TYR A 400 -2.07 1.17 -18.52
N SER A 401 -1.36 1.99 -17.78
CA SER A 401 -1.32 3.45 -17.94
C SER A 401 0.12 3.94 -18.01
N GLN A 402 0.59 4.27 -19.22
CA GLN A 402 1.90 4.88 -19.43
C GLN A 402 2.01 6.22 -18.70
N ARG A 403 0.92 6.99 -18.66
CA ARG A 403 0.90 8.29 -17.99
C ARG A 403 1.26 8.17 -16.51
N GLN A 404 0.71 7.20 -15.79
CA GLN A 404 1.05 6.99 -14.38
C GLN A 404 2.49 6.53 -14.20
N ILE A 405 3.05 5.73 -15.12
CA ILE A 405 4.47 5.35 -15.10
C ILE A 405 5.36 6.57 -15.31
N ASP A 406 5.03 7.43 -16.28
CA ASP A 406 5.80 8.65 -16.57
C ASP A 406 5.78 9.61 -15.37
N ILE A 407 4.67 9.72 -14.65
CA ILE A 407 4.55 10.50 -13.41
C ILE A 407 5.47 9.91 -12.33
N ILE A 408 5.41 8.61 -12.10
CA ILE A 408 6.25 7.94 -11.10
C ILE A 408 7.73 8.18 -11.41
N LYS A 409 8.13 7.97 -12.67
CA LYS A 409 9.52 8.06 -13.14
C LYS A 409 10.07 9.48 -13.15
N ASN A 410 9.28 10.46 -13.63
CA ASN A 410 9.76 11.80 -13.93
C ASN A 410 9.36 12.84 -12.86
N GLU A 411 8.34 12.59 -12.05
CA GLU A 411 7.92 13.51 -10.99
C GLU A 411 8.15 12.96 -9.58
N ILE A 412 7.74 11.71 -9.29
CA ILE A 412 7.78 11.18 -7.92
C ILE A 412 9.21 10.83 -7.50
N ILE A 413 9.85 9.92 -8.24
CA ILE A 413 11.18 9.42 -7.89
C ILE A 413 12.20 10.56 -7.74
N PRO A 414 12.30 11.52 -8.70
CA PRO A 414 13.26 12.61 -8.58
C PRO A 414 12.97 13.61 -7.47
N LYS A 415 11.68 13.97 -7.26
CA LYS A 415 11.30 15.00 -6.28
C LYS A 415 11.36 14.52 -4.84
N CYS A 416 10.95 13.27 -4.60
CA CYS A 416 10.84 12.74 -3.25
C CYS A 416 12.15 12.16 -2.71
N SER A 417 13.23 12.17 -3.50
CA SER A 417 14.55 11.60 -3.12
C SER A 417 14.43 10.20 -2.51
N LEU A 418 13.59 9.35 -3.11
CA LEU A 418 13.27 8.03 -2.56
C LEU A 418 14.46 7.09 -2.69
N ASN A 419 14.75 6.35 -1.61
CA ASN A 419 15.69 5.25 -1.67
C ASN A 419 15.04 4.05 -2.38
N ASN A 420 15.59 3.62 -3.51
CA ASN A 420 15.03 2.55 -4.33
C ASN A 420 14.85 1.24 -3.56
N ASN A 421 15.78 0.88 -2.66
CA ASN A 421 15.71 -0.34 -1.86
C ASN A 421 14.59 -0.30 -0.79
N GLU A 422 14.24 0.89 -0.32
CA GLU A 422 13.21 1.12 0.70
C GLU A 422 11.87 1.51 0.09
N THR A 423 11.78 1.55 -1.25
CA THR A 423 10.58 1.93 -1.99
C THR A 423 9.99 0.72 -2.70
N GLY A 424 8.67 0.65 -2.76
CA GLY A 424 7.92 -0.33 -3.54
C GLY A 424 6.81 0.33 -4.34
N ILE A 425 6.49 -0.22 -5.50
CA ILE A 425 5.37 0.21 -6.33
C ILE A 425 4.31 -0.89 -6.34
N ILE A 426 3.10 -0.53 -5.95
CA ILE A 426 1.96 -1.46 -5.90
C ILE A 426 0.91 -1.03 -6.92
N THR A 427 0.37 -2.00 -7.65
CA THR A 427 -0.71 -1.76 -8.61
C THR A 427 -1.66 -2.97 -8.64
N PRO A 428 -2.95 -2.81 -8.96
CA PRO A 428 -3.86 -3.95 -9.08
C PRO A 428 -3.53 -4.87 -10.27
N TYR A 429 -2.89 -4.37 -11.34
CA TYR A 429 -2.82 -5.06 -12.63
C TYR A 429 -1.43 -5.57 -13.01
N LYS A 430 -1.39 -6.82 -13.54
CA LYS A 430 -0.16 -7.48 -14.00
C LYS A 430 0.52 -6.76 -15.18
N ASN A 431 -0.27 -6.16 -16.09
CA ASN A 431 0.28 -5.47 -17.25
C ASN A 431 1.02 -4.20 -16.83
N GLN A 432 0.47 -3.45 -15.85
CA GLN A 432 1.16 -2.31 -15.26
C GLN A 432 2.47 -2.72 -14.58
N VAL A 433 2.47 -3.85 -13.84
CA VAL A 433 3.71 -4.37 -13.22
C VAL A 433 4.78 -4.68 -14.26
N LYS A 434 4.41 -5.33 -15.37
CA LYS A 434 5.37 -5.66 -16.45
C LYS A 434 6.00 -4.39 -17.04
N ALA A 435 5.19 -3.35 -17.26
CA ALA A 435 5.66 -2.10 -17.82
C ALA A 435 6.52 -1.32 -16.81
N LEU A 436 6.12 -1.25 -15.54
CA LEU A 436 6.92 -0.65 -14.46
C LEU A 436 8.29 -1.31 -14.36
N ASN A 437 8.37 -2.64 -14.30
CA ASN A 437 9.64 -3.37 -14.22
C ASN A 437 10.54 -3.18 -15.44
N LYS A 438 9.96 -2.90 -16.61
CA LYS A 438 10.73 -2.58 -17.84
C LYS A 438 11.33 -1.19 -17.80
N GLU A 439 10.63 -0.21 -17.24
CA GLU A 439 11.01 1.20 -17.26
C GLU A 439 11.65 1.70 -15.97
N ILE A 440 11.37 1.05 -14.84
CA ILE A 440 11.83 1.39 -13.50
C ILE A 440 12.35 0.10 -12.86
N SER A 441 13.49 -0.42 -13.37
CA SER A 441 14.05 -1.71 -12.95
C SER A 441 14.59 -1.74 -11.52
N ASP A 442 14.88 -0.57 -10.95
CA ASP A 442 15.58 -0.45 -9.67
C ASP A 442 14.65 -0.42 -8.45
N ILE A 443 13.33 -0.41 -8.67
CA ILE A 443 12.32 -0.41 -7.61
C ILE A 443 11.42 -1.65 -7.77
N ASP A 444 11.19 -2.37 -6.66
CA ASP A 444 10.33 -3.57 -6.65
C ASP A 444 8.87 -3.18 -6.95
N ALA A 445 8.38 -3.54 -8.15
CA ALA A 445 7.00 -3.34 -8.55
C ALA A 445 6.25 -4.67 -8.59
N ALA A 446 5.10 -4.74 -7.94
CA ALA A 446 4.29 -5.94 -7.87
C ALA A 446 2.78 -5.65 -7.74
N THR A 447 1.98 -6.68 -8.01
CA THR A 447 0.55 -6.63 -7.66
C THR A 447 0.36 -6.70 -6.16
N VAL A 448 -0.78 -6.18 -5.66
CA VAL A 448 -1.12 -6.20 -4.23
C VAL A 448 -0.96 -7.61 -3.64
N HIS A 449 -1.45 -8.65 -4.33
CA HIS A 449 -1.32 -10.04 -3.89
C HIS A 449 0.13 -10.50 -3.72
N LYS A 450 1.03 -10.10 -4.63
CA LYS A 450 2.45 -10.45 -4.55
C LYS A 450 3.22 -9.60 -3.55
N PHE A 451 2.66 -8.46 -3.16
CA PHE A 451 3.23 -7.59 -2.15
C PHE A 451 2.78 -7.97 -0.73
N GLN A 452 1.79 -8.87 -0.60
CA GLN A 452 1.35 -9.38 0.69
C GLN A 452 2.50 -10.07 1.43
N GLY A 453 2.64 -9.80 2.72
CA GLY A 453 3.78 -10.24 3.54
C GLY A 453 5.06 -9.42 3.39
N LYS A 454 5.15 -8.53 2.38
CA LYS A 454 6.25 -7.56 2.23
C LYS A 454 5.84 -6.20 2.82
N GLU A 455 6.83 -5.38 3.12
CA GLU A 455 6.64 -4.00 3.57
C GLU A 455 7.83 -3.14 3.14
N LYS A 456 7.59 -1.86 2.90
CA LYS A 456 8.62 -0.89 2.54
C LYS A 456 8.41 0.41 3.32
N ASP A 457 9.46 1.20 3.46
CA ASP A 457 9.36 2.51 4.08
C ASP A 457 8.47 3.43 3.24
N ASN A 458 8.62 3.39 1.92
CA ASN A 458 7.84 4.16 0.97
C ASN A 458 7.06 3.24 0.04
N ILE A 459 5.78 3.50 -0.14
CA ILE A 459 4.92 2.81 -1.11
C ILE A 459 4.31 3.83 -2.06
N ILE A 460 4.40 3.53 -3.34
CA ILE A 460 3.70 4.22 -4.42
C ILE A 460 2.59 3.30 -4.91
N ILE A 461 1.34 3.76 -4.86
CA ILE A 461 0.19 3.03 -5.41
C ILE A 461 -0.17 3.65 -6.76
N SER A 462 -0.14 2.85 -7.83
CA SER A 462 -0.61 3.21 -9.16
C SER A 462 -1.97 2.56 -9.42
N THR A 463 -3.04 3.35 -9.49
CA THR A 463 -4.41 2.84 -9.62
C THR A 463 -4.75 2.39 -11.03
N VAL A 464 -4.07 2.94 -12.03
CA VAL A 464 -4.17 2.66 -13.47
C VAL A 464 -5.45 3.18 -14.11
N ASP A 465 -6.61 2.81 -13.59
CA ASP A 465 -7.93 3.01 -14.19
C ASP A 465 -8.26 4.49 -14.42
N ASP A 466 -8.83 4.80 -15.59
CA ASP A 466 -9.40 6.12 -15.88
C ASP A 466 -10.77 6.32 -15.23
N VAL A 467 -11.54 5.26 -15.11
CA VAL A 467 -12.72 5.12 -14.25
C VAL A 467 -12.47 3.94 -13.33
N ILE A 468 -12.36 4.22 -12.04
CA ILE A 468 -11.99 3.22 -11.03
C ILE A 468 -12.96 2.03 -11.08
N SER A 469 -12.45 0.85 -11.41
CA SER A 469 -13.20 -0.41 -11.46
C SER A 469 -13.46 -0.99 -10.07
N ASP A 470 -14.47 -1.85 -9.95
CA ASP A 470 -14.74 -2.56 -8.69
C ASP A 470 -13.56 -3.45 -8.26
N PHE A 471 -12.79 -3.96 -9.21
CA PHE A 471 -11.60 -4.73 -8.92
C PHE A 471 -10.48 -3.87 -8.30
N ALA A 472 -10.18 -2.71 -8.88
CA ALA A 472 -9.14 -1.82 -8.35
C ALA A 472 -9.55 -1.19 -7.01
N ASP A 473 -10.86 -1.03 -6.78
CA ASP A 473 -11.46 -0.44 -5.57
C ASP A 473 -11.83 -1.47 -4.50
N ASP A 474 -11.46 -2.72 -4.70
CA ASP A 474 -11.74 -3.79 -3.72
C ASP A 474 -11.16 -3.42 -2.34
N SER A 475 -12.00 -3.53 -1.31
CA SER A 475 -11.67 -3.11 0.06
C SER A 475 -10.48 -3.87 0.64
N TYR A 476 -10.34 -5.15 0.31
CA TYR A 476 -9.23 -5.98 0.77
C TYR A 476 -7.92 -5.58 0.08
N LEU A 477 -7.99 -5.28 -1.24
CA LEU A 477 -6.83 -4.80 -2.00
C LEU A 477 -6.33 -3.46 -1.45
N ILE A 478 -7.23 -2.50 -1.23
CA ILE A 478 -6.88 -1.18 -0.72
C ILE A 478 -6.30 -1.27 0.70
N ASN A 479 -6.95 -2.03 1.59
CA ASN A 479 -6.46 -2.22 2.96
C ASN A 479 -5.05 -2.80 2.99
N VAL A 480 -4.80 -3.85 2.18
CA VAL A 480 -3.47 -4.45 2.08
C VAL A 480 -2.47 -3.47 1.48
N ALA A 481 -2.79 -2.80 0.36
CA ALA A 481 -1.87 -1.90 -0.31
C ALA A 481 -1.43 -0.74 0.59
N VAL A 482 -2.36 -0.07 1.27
CA VAL A 482 -2.09 1.04 2.18
C VAL A 482 -1.23 0.58 3.37
N SER A 483 -1.56 -0.56 3.98
CA SER A 483 -0.86 -1.09 5.15
C SER A 483 0.55 -1.64 4.86
N ARG A 484 1.03 -1.61 3.59
CA ARG A 484 2.42 -1.95 3.24
C ARG A 484 3.40 -0.80 3.46
N ALA A 485 2.90 0.44 3.55
CA ALA A 485 3.71 1.64 3.73
C ALA A 485 4.03 1.85 5.21
N LYS A 486 5.33 1.90 5.56
CA LYS A 486 5.75 2.18 6.94
C LYS A 486 5.81 3.66 7.25
N LYS A 487 6.41 4.46 6.36
CA LYS A 487 6.69 5.88 6.60
C LYS A 487 5.94 6.80 5.64
N ARG A 488 5.87 6.44 4.34
CA ARG A 488 5.30 7.30 3.31
C ARG A 488 4.42 6.52 2.34
N LEU A 489 3.27 7.08 2.02
CA LEU A 489 2.34 6.57 1.01
C LEU A 489 2.09 7.64 -0.05
N ILE A 490 2.34 7.31 -1.31
CA ILE A 490 2.11 8.17 -2.46
C ILE A 490 1.08 7.49 -3.35
N LEU A 491 -0.04 8.18 -3.62
CA LEU A 491 -1.12 7.65 -4.44
C LEU A 491 -1.13 8.35 -5.80
N VAL A 492 -1.03 7.59 -6.88
CA VAL A 492 -1.15 8.09 -8.25
C VAL A 492 -2.50 7.68 -8.81
N VAL A 493 -3.35 8.66 -9.09
CA VAL A 493 -4.72 8.46 -9.55
C VAL A 493 -5.01 9.22 -10.84
N THR A 494 -6.10 8.85 -11.50
CA THR A 494 -6.62 9.61 -12.63
C THR A 494 -7.09 11.01 -12.21
N GLY A 495 -6.98 11.98 -13.12
CA GLY A 495 -7.60 13.31 -12.97
C GLY A 495 -9.07 13.36 -13.39
N ASN A 496 -9.62 12.25 -13.92
CA ASN A 496 -11.04 12.18 -14.27
C ASN A 496 -11.90 12.16 -13.01
N GLU A 497 -13.13 12.70 -13.15
CA GLU A 497 -14.11 12.64 -12.06
C GLU A 497 -14.50 11.19 -11.76
N GLN A 498 -14.56 10.86 -10.47
CA GLN A 498 -14.89 9.54 -9.98
C GLN A 498 -16.18 9.56 -9.16
N SER A 499 -16.80 8.40 -9.00
CA SER A 499 -17.91 8.23 -8.06
C SER A 499 -17.44 8.55 -6.64
N LYS A 500 -18.29 9.21 -5.85
CA LYS A 500 -18.00 9.51 -4.44
C LYS A 500 -18.04 8.28 -3.53
N GLU A 501 -18.62 7.18 -4.00
CA GLU A 501 -18.77 5.94 -3.22
C GLU A 501 -17.63 4.94 -3.50
N ARG A 502 -16.40 5.42 -3.63
CA ARG A 502 -15.22 4.58 -3.89
C ARG A 502 -14.22 4.64 -2.73
N ASN A 503 -13.59 3.51 -2.41
CA ASN A 503 -12.56 3.43 -1.38
C ASN A 503 -11.33 4.31 -1.72
N ILE A 504 -10.95 4.33 -3.00
CA ILE A 504 -9.86 5.19 -3.49
C ILE A 504 -10.24 6.67 -3.38
N THR A 505 -11.50 7.02 -3.65
CA THR A 505 -11.99 8.41 -3.47
C THR A 505 -11.94 8.81 -2.01
N ASP A 506 -12.39 7.95 -1.10
CA ASP A 506 -12.31 8.18 0.35
C ASP A 506 -10.86 8.32 0.83
N LEU A 507 -9.91 7.56 0.24
CA LEU A 507 -8.49 7.72 0.55
C LEU A 507 -7.96 9.08 0.10
N VAL A 508 -8.32 9.54 -1.10
CA VAL A 508 -7.95 10.88 -1.60
C VAL A 508 -8.52 11.96 -0.69
N GLU A 509 -9.81 11.88 -0.35
CA GLU A 509 -10.46 12.84 0.54
C GLU A 509 -9.87 12.81 1.96
N TYR A 510 -9.52 11.62 2.47
CA TYR A 510 -8.82 11.47 3.76
C TYR A 510 -7.45 12.15 3.74
N ILE A 511 -6.66 11.98 2.67
CA ILE A 511 -5.36 12.62 2.51
C ILE A 511 -5.51 14.14 2.50
N GLN A 512 -6.49 14.66 1.76
CA GLN A 512 -6.79 16.08 1.69
C GLN A 512 -7.28 16.64 3.04
N TYR A 513 -8.17 15.91 3.73
CA TYR A 513 -8.67 16.29 5.06
C TYR A 513 -7.54 16.41 6.09
N ASN A 514 -6.54 15.51 6.02
CA ASN A 514 -5.37 15.57 6.89
C ASN A 514 -4.32 16.61 6.47
N ASN A 515 -4.66 17.50 5.55
CA ASN A 515 -3.84 18.62 5.05
C ASN A 515 -2.56 18.17 4.33
N PHE A 516 -2.59 17.03 3.67
CA PHE A 516 -1.54 16.60 2.77
C PHE A 516 -1.83 17.06 1.34
N GLU A 517 -0.77 17.11 0.53
CA GLU A 517 -0.86 17.64 -0.81
C GLU A 517 -1.64 16.73 -1.77
N VAL A 518 -2.56 17.34 -2.52
CA VAL A 518 -3.16 16.76 -3.72
C VAL A 518 -2.65 17.58 -4.91
N ILE A 519 -1.76 17.00 -5.69
CA ILE A 519 -1.00 17.68 -6.75
C ILE A 519 -1.53 17.25 -8.11
N ASP A 520 -1.82 18.21 -8.97
CA ASP A 520 -2.04 17.93 -10.39
C ASP A 520 -0.69 17.76 -11.09
N SER A 521 -0.50 16.62 -11.75
CA SER A 521 0.73 16.34 -12.49
C SER A 521 0.94 17.32 -13.63
N LYS A 522 2.21 17.67 -13.87
CA LYS A 522 2.64 18.48 -15.01
C LYS A 522 2.99 17.62 -16.23
N ILE A 523 2.89 16.30 -16.10
CA ILE A 523 3.13 15.37 -17.21
C ILE A 523 1.91 15.35 -18.13
N TYR A 524 2.06 15.89 -19.33
CA TYR A 524 1.04 15.93 -20.36
C TYR A 524 1.60 15.49 -21.71
N SER A 525 0.72 15.25 -22.66
CA SER A 525 1.05 14.90 -24.04
C SER A 525 0.34 15.83 -25.02
N ILE A 526 0.96 16.12 -26.16
CA ILE A 526 0.27 16.79 -27.26
C ILE A 526 -0.92 15.94 -27.76
N PHE A 527 -0.83 14.63 -27.60
CA PHE A 527 -1.88 13.70 -27.98
C PHE A 527 -3.07 13.67 -27.01
N ASP A 528 -3.02 14.35 -25.86
CA ASP A 528 -4.16 14.50 -24.97
C ASP A 528 -5.32 15.23 -25.70
N TYR A 529 -5.02 16.08 -26.65
CA TYR A 529 -6.01 16.70 -27.52
C TYR A 529 -6.83 15.71 -28.37
N LEU A 530 -6.37 14.46 -28.55
CA LEU A 530 -7.14 13.42 -29.24
C LEU A 530 -8.31 12.91 -28.41
N TYR A 531 -8.31 13.10 -27.09
CA TYR A 531 -9.39 12.66 -26.24
C TYR A 531 -10.66 13.47 -26.46
N LYS A 532 -11.82 12.80 -26.34
CA LYS A 532 -13.13 13.37 -26.65
C LYS A 532 -13.42 14.66 -25.88
N GLN A 533 -12.97 14.75 -24.64
CA GLN A 533 -13.17 15.91 -23.76
C GLN A 533 -12.44 17.18 -24.22
N TYR A 534 -11.39 17.06 -25.05
CA TYR A 534 -10.62 18.18 -25.59
C TYR A 534 -10.96 18.48 -27.06
N THR A 535 -12.16 18.09 -27.53
CA THR A 535 -12.53 18.25 -28.95
C THR A 535 -12.53 19.70 -29.40
N GLU A 536 -13.02 20.63 -28.59
CA GLU A 536 -13.05 22.06 -28.94
C GLU A 536 -11.67 22.70 -28.84
N GLU A 537 -10.89 22.34 -27.81
CA GLU A 537 -9.50 22.78 -27.66
C GLU A 537 -8.65 22.26 -28.82
N ARG A 538 -8.82 20.99 -29.23
CA ARG A 538 -8.16 20.42 -30.42
C ARG A 538 -8.48 21.20 -31.67
N LYS A 539 -9.74 21.49 -31.94
CA LYS A 539 -10.15 22.27 -33.10
C LYS A 539 -9.49 23.65 -33.10
N THR A 540 -9.53 24.33 -31.95
CA THR A 540 -8.95 25.67 -31.79
C THR A 540 -7.44 25.64 -31.97
N TYR A 541 -6.76 24.61 -31.49
CA TYR A 541 -5.32 24.44 -31.59
C TYR A 541 -4.94 24.19 -33.08
N LEU A 542 -5.58 23.21 -33.74
CA LEU A 542 -5.30 22.85 -35.13
C LEU A 542 -5.67 23.95 -36.15
N GLN A 543 -6.67 24.80 -35.85
CA GLN A 543 -7.00 25.94 -36.74
C GLN A 543 -5.85 26.97 -36.87
N LYS A 544 -4.92 27.03 -35.92
CA LYS A 544 -3.79 27.94 -35.95
C LYS A 544 -2.63 27.43 -36.80
N HIS A 545 -2.68 26.18 -37.23
CA HIS A 545 -1.60 25.50 -37.92
C HIS A 545 -2.06 24.92 -39.26
N LYS A 546 -1.11 24.64 -40.13
CA LYS A 546 -1.40 24.06 -41.45
C LYS A 546 -1.76 22.57 -41.28
N LYS A 547 -2.89 22.17 -41.89
CA LYS A 547 -3.26 20.76 -41.99
C LYS A 547 -2.35 20.05 -43.00
N ILE A 548 -1.65 19.00 -42.55
CA ILE A 548 -0.69 18.24 -43.36
C ILE A 548 -1.12 16.79 -43.60
N SER A 549 -1.99 16.25 -42.80
CA SER A 549 -2.44 14.86 -42.84
C SER A 549 -3.97 14.74 -42.61
N GLU A 550 -4.51 13.59 -42.95
CA GLU A 550 -5.88 13.19 -42.56
C GLU A 550 -5.95 12.81 -41.07
N TYR A 551 -4.82 12.42 -40.44
CA TYR A 551 -4.74 12.01 -39.06
C TYR A 551 -4.46 13.19 -38.14
N ASP A 552 -5.34 13.41 -37.16
CA ASP A 552 -5.16 14.48 -36.18
C ASP A 552 -3.88 14.31 -35.34
N SER A 553 -3.44 13.07 -35.08
CA SER A 553 -2.20 12.80 -34.35
C SER A 553 -0.96 13.38 -35.08
N GLU A 554 -0.89 13.22 -36.39
CA GLU A 554 0.19 13.81 -37.20
C GLU A 554 0.08 15.33 -37.27
N ASN A 555 -1.15 15.87 -37.41
CA ASN A 555 -1.36 17.32 -37.39
C ASN A 555 -0.95 17.95 -36.05
N LEU A 556 -1.24 17.30 -34.92
CA LEU A 556 -0.83 17.75 -33.59
C LEU A 556 0.69 17.71 -33.43
N MET A 557 1.33 16.64 -33.88
CA MET A 557 2.79 16.55 -33.82
C MET A 557 3.46 17.62 -34.71
N TYR A 558 2.95 17.83 -35.90
CA TYR A 558 3.44 18.89 -36.80
C TYR A 558 3.35 20.26 -36.15
N SER A 559 2.19 20.58 -35.58
CA SER A 559 1.98 21.85 -34.88
C SER A 559 2.97 22.04 -33.72
N LEU A 560 3.23 20.98 -32.96
CA LEU A 560 4.24 20.99 -31.90
C LEU A 560 5.65 21.21 -32.42
N LEU A 561 6.01 20.61 -33.58
CA LEU A 561 7.30 20.79 -34.21
C LEU A 561 7.49 22.22 -34.72
N GLU A 562 6.45 22.81 -35.36
CA GLU A 562 6.48 24.23 -35.76
C GLU A 562 6.70 25.12 -34.53
N GLU A 563 5.97 24.92 -33.44
CA GLU A 563 6.15 25.69 -32.19
C GLU A 563 7.56 25.59 -31.61
N ILE A 564 8.19 24.40 -31.65
CA ILE A 564 9.56 24.21 -31.19
C ILE A 564 10.54 24.95 -32.07
N LEU A 565 10.39 24.82 -33.39
CA LEU A 565 11.34 25.37 -34.37
C LEU A 565 11.27 26.89 -34.55
N ILE A 566 10.23 27.55 -34.02
CA ILE A 566 10.13 29.04 -33.96
C ILE A 566 11.22 29.63 -33.07
N ASP A 567 11.74 28.88 -32.10
CA ASP A 567 12.80 29.36 -31.22
C ASP A 567 14.07 29.67 -32.04
N ASN A 568 14.62 30.89 -31.87
CA ASN A 568 15.81 31.38 -32.55
C ASN A 568 17.01 30.42 -32.47
N LYS A 569 17.07 29.60 -31.42
CA LYS A 569 18.06 28.53 -31.23
C LYS A 569 18.05 27.52 -32.36
N TYR A 570 16.89 27.28 -32.97
CA TYR A 570 16.70 26.30 -34.06
C TYR A 570 16.52 26.93 -35.43
N SER A 571 16.87 28.21 -35.62
CA SER A 571 16.64 28.97 -36.83
C SER A 571 17.26 28.35 -38.11
N SER A 572 18.28 27.48 -37.97
CA SER A 572 18.89 26.74 -39.07
C SER A 572 18.21 25.39 -39.34
N LEU A 573 17.15 25.05 -38.61
CA LEU A 573 16.42 23.79 -38.73
C LEU A 573 15.04 24.04 -39.35
N ASP A 574 14.54 23.05 -40.07
CA ASP A 574 13.18 23.05 -40.62
C ASP A 574 12.65 21.63 -40.65
N VAL A 575 11.34 21.46 -40.77
CA VAL A 575 10.66 20.16 -40.78
C VAL A 575 9.97 19.90 -42.12
N VAL A 576 10.13 18.69 -42.62
CA VAL A 576 9.37 18.19 -43.77
C VAL A 576 8.56 16.96 -43.37
N CYS A 577 7.34 16.89 -43.90
CA CYS A 577 6.37 15.81 -43.60
C CYS A 577 6.42 14.75 -44.71
N HIS A 578 6.11 13.49 -44.35
CA HIS A 578 6.00 12.34 -45.26
C HIS A 578 7.22 12.21 -46.20
N PHE A 579 8.42 12.31 -45.59
CA PHE A 579 9.65 12.29 -46.35
C PHE A 579 9.99 10.88 -46.83
N PRO A 580 10.15 10.65 -48.18
CA PRO A 580 10.40 9.31 -48.71
C PRO A 580 11.71 8.73 -48.17
N LEU A 581 11.66 7.49 -47.64
CA LEU A 581 12.83 6.84 -47.03
C LEU A 581 13.98 6.64 -48.01
N ASN A 582 13.68 6.33 -49.30
CA ASN A 582 14.65 6.12 -50.35
C ASN A 582 15.56 7.34 -50.58
N MET A 583 15.08 8.56 -50.31
CA MET A 583 15.90 9.79 -50.44
C MET A 583 16.98 9.93 -49.36
N LEU A 584 16.88 9.16 -48.28
CA LEU A 584 17.92 9.12 -47.25
C LEU A 584 18.98 8.04 -47.47
N ILE A 585 18.72 7.12 -48.38
CA ILE A 585 19.63 6.01 -48.68
C ILE A 585 20.73 6.46 -49.63
N LYS A 586 21.91 6.69 -49.09
CA LYS A 586 23.08 7.14 -49.87
C LYS A 586 23.82 6.01 -50.60
N ASP A 587 23.90 4.83 -49.97
CA ASP A 587 24.51 3.64 -50.53
C ASP A 587 23.63 2.40 -50.27
N PRO A 588 22.78 2.00 -51.23
CA PRO A 588 21.88 0.85 -51.06
C PRO A 588 22.60 -0.49 -50.82
N LYS A 589 23.92 -0.57 -51.08
CA LYS A 589 24.70 -1.79 -50.85
C LYS A 589 24.90 -2.12 -49.38
N LEU A 590 24.66 -1.19 -48.50
CA LEU A 590 24.72 -1.40 -47.04
C LEU A 590 23.48 -2.15 -46.52
N LEU A 591 22.41 -2.24 -47.28
CA LEU A 591 21.13 -2.89 -46.89
C LEU A 591 21.09 -4.34 -47.39
N ASP A 592 20.45 -5.20 -46.63
CA ASP A 592 20.09 -6.52 -47.13
C ASP A 592 18.97 -6.44 -48.18
N GLU A 593 18.65 -7.57 -48.82
CA GLU A 593 17.71 -7.61 -49.95
C GLU A 593 16.27 -7.15 -49.51
N LYS A 594 15.84 -7.53 -48.30
CA LYS A 594 14.54 -7.14 -47.77
C LYS A 594 14.50 -5.69 -47.32
N GLU A 595 15.54 -5.24 -46.65
CA GLU A 595 15.71 -3.83 -46.26
C GLU A 595 15.74 -2.92 -47.46
N CYS A 596 16.50 -3.32 -48.50
CA CYS A 596 16.60 -2.57 -49.76
C CYS A 596 15.26 -2.48 -50.46
N GLN A 597 14.54 -3.58 -50.58
CA GLN A 597 13.19 -3.61 -51.18
C GLN A 597 12.19 -2.72 -50.38
N TYR A 598 12.28 -2.73 -49.07
CA TYR A 598 11.45 -1.90 -48.20
C TYR A 598 11.83 -0.41 -48.30
N ALA A 599 13.09 -0.08 -48.19
CA ALA A 599 13.58 1.30 -48.17
C ALA A 599 13.40 2.00 -49.53
N MET A 600 13.58 1.27 -50.66
CA MET A 600 13.45 1.82 -52.00
C MET A 600 12.00 1.91 -52.49
N ASN A 601 11.04 1.40 -51.74
CA ASN A 601 9.61 1.52 -52.07
C ASN A 601 9.17 2.99 -51.95
N PRO A 602 8.63 3.63 -53.01
CA PRO A 602 8.20 5.02 -52.99
C PRO A 602 7.09 5.35 -51.94
N ALA A 603 6.36 4.34 -51.54
CA ALA A 603 5.32 4.50 -50.52
C ALA A 603 5.88 4.47 -49.11
N THR A 604 7.15 4.09 -48.91
CA THR A 604 7.76 4.09 -47.57
C THR A 604 8.31 5.48 -47.27
N HIS A 605 7.80 6.10 -46.24
CA HIS A 605 8.16 7.45 -45.82
C HIS A 605 8.38 7.52 -44.32
N ILE A 606 8.98 8.60 -43.86
CA ILE A 606 9.13 9.03 -42.48
C ILE A 606 8.05 10.09 -42.23
N ASP A 607 7.33 10.04 -41.13
CA ASP A 607 6.23 10.98 -40.84
C ASP A 607 6.80 12.42 -40.83
N PHE A 608 7.88 12.66 -40.07
CA PHE A 608 8.56 13.96 -40.03
C PHE A 608 10.07 13.80 -40.03
N LEU A 609 10.72 14.63 -40.86
CA LEU A 609 12.20 14.74 -40.88
C LEU A 609 12.59 16.18 -40.58
N ILE A 610 13.29 16.40 -39.46
CA ILE A 610 13.95 17.66 -39.17
C ILE A 610 15.32 17.64 -39.83
N TYR A 611 15.61 18.68 -40.58
CA TYR A 611 16.86 18.79 -41.32
C TYR A 611 17.48 20.19 -41.17
N ASN A 612 18.77 20.29 -41.36
CA ASN A 612 19.47 21.57 -41.39
C ASN A 612 19.27 22.27 -42.77
N THR A 613 18.73 23.47 -42.76
CA THR A 613 18.36 24.22 -43.99
C THR A 613 19.56 24.61 -44.85
N VAL A 614 20.72 24.76 -44.22
CA VAL A 614 22.00 25.16 -44.93
C VAL A 614 22.68 23.94 -45.50
N SER A 615 22.94 22.90 -44.66
CA SER A 615 23.71 21.73 -45.10
C SER A 615 22.86 20.65 -45.75
N LYS A 616 21.52 20.77 -45.69
CA LYS A 616 20.55 19.77 -46.17
C LYS A 616 20.73 18.38 -45.50
N LYS A 617 21.42 18.32 -44.36
CA LYS A 617 21.63 17.06 -43.61
C LYS A 617 20.42 16.74 -42.73
N PRO A 618 19.98 15.48 -42.66
CA PRO A 618 19.00 15.04 -41.70
C PRO A 618 19.52 15.19 -40.28
N VAL A 619 18.69 15.66 -39.38
CA VAL A 619 19.00 15.91 -37.96
C VAL A 619 18.26 14.95 -37.06
N LEU A 620 16.93 14.77 -37.27
CA LEU A 620 16.10 13.94 -36.48
C LEU A 620 14.89 13.45 -37.28
N ALA A 621 14.69 12.14 -37.31
CA ALA A 621 13.49 11.52 -37.83
C ALA A 621 12.49 11.34 -36.68
N ILE A 622 11.19 11.55 -36.95
CA ILE A 622 10.12 11.39 -35.96
C ILE A 622 9.00 10.59 -36.62
N GLU A 623 8.52 9.58 -35.88
CA GLU A 623 7.41 8.73 -36.23
C GLU A 623 6.29 8.85 -35.15
N VAL A 624 5.02 8.87 -35.58
CA VAL A 624 3.86 8.91 -34.70
C VAL A 624 3.11 7.59 -34.81
N ASP A 625 3.25 6.77 -33.78
CA ASP A 625 2.69 5.43 -33.75
C ASP A 625 1.30 5.45 -33.09
N GLY A 626 0.25 5.14 -33.86
CA GLY A 626 -1.10 4.92 -33.34
C GLY A 626 -1.15 3.63 -32.52
N TYR A 627 -1.83 3.67 -31.35
CA TYR A 627 -1.86 2.54 -30.40
C TYR A 627 -2.36 1.23 -31.00
N ASP A 628 -3.40 1.28 -31.83
CA ASP A 628 -4.07 0.06 -32.35
C ASP A 628 -3.31 -0.64 -33.49
N TYR A 629 -2.37 0.03 -34.14
CA TYR A 629 -1.66 -0.47 -35.33
C TYR A 629 -0.36 -1.19 -35.00
N HIS A 630 0.19 -1.08 -33.76
CA HIS A 630 1.54 -1.54 -33.40
C HIS A 630 1.55 -2.61 -32.28
N LYS A 631 0.55 -3.53 -32.29
CA LYS A 631 0.58 -4.71 -31.41
C LYS A 631 1.75 -5.63 -31.79
N GLU A 632 2.47 -6.12 -30.78
CA GLU A 632 3.58 -7.07 -30.96
C GLU A 632 3.14 -8.26 -31.84
N ASN A 633 4.00 -8.67 -32.80
CA ASN A 633 3.75 -9.75 -33.78
C ASN A 633 2.88 -9.39 -35.00
N THR A 634 2.72 -8.15 -35.35
CA THR A 634 2.07 -7.76 -36.62
C THR A 634 3.08 -7.56 -37.73
N VAL A 635 2.62 -7.62 -39.00
CA VAL A 635 3.45 -7.26 -40.17
C VAL A 635 3.98 -5.82 -40.05
N GLN A 636 3.21 -4.95 -39.42
CA GLN A 636 3.60 -3.55 -39.18
C GLN A 636 4.77 -3.45 -38.20
N ALA A 637 4.74 -4.21 -37.09
CA ALA A 637 5.85 -4.25 -36.11
C ALA A 637 7.18 -4.66 -36.78
N SER A 638 7.15 -5.62 -37.71
CA SER A 638 8.35 -6.00 -38.48
C SER A 638 8.87 -4.88 -39.40
N ARG A 639 7.93 -4.13 -40.03
CA ARG A 639 8.29 -2.97 -40.85
C ARG A 639 8.90 -1.83 -40.02
N ASP A 640 8.39 -1.60 -38.83
CA ASP A 640 8.88 -0.58 -37.92
C ASP A 640 10.27 -0.92 -37.41
N LEU A 641 10.54 -2.18 -37.08
CA LEU A 641 11.90 -2.65 -36.73
C LEU A 641 12.86 -2.42 -37.91
N MET A 642 12.47 -2.83 -39.09
CA MET A 642 13.29 -2.63 -40.33
C MET A 642 13.60 -1.14 -40.57
N LYS A 643 12.61 -0.25 -40.43
CA LYS A 643 12.80 1.21 -40.54
C LYS A 643 13.81 1.72 -39.49
N ASN A 644 13.68 1.23 -38.23
CA ASN A 644 14.61 1.61 -37.16
C ASN A 644 16.06 1.20 -37.46
N ASP A 645 16.25 -0.04 -37.93
CA ASP A 645 17.57 -0.58 -38.25
C ASP A 645 18.21 0.17 -39.44
N ILE A 646 17.45 0.46 -40.49
CA ILE A 646 17.86 1.26 -41.61
C ILE A 646 18.28 2.67 -41.15
N LEU A 647 17.47 3.41 -40.43
CA LEU A 647 17.82 4.76 -39.98
C LEU A 647 19.07 4.76 -39.08
N LYS A 648 19.21 3.74 -38.23
CA LYS A 648 20.39 3.55 -37.37
C LYS A 648 21.67 3.30 -38.23
N LEU A 649 21.56 2.49 -39.28
CA LEU A 649 22.67 2.20 -40.18
C LEU A 649 23.20 3.48 -40.90
N TYR A 650 22.29 4.39 -41.24
CA TYR A 650 22.61 5.68 -41.84
C TYR A 650 22.86 6.80 -40.84
N GLU A 651 23.00 6.47 -39.54
CA GLU A 651 23.30 7.39 -38.42
C GLU A 651 22.24 8.52 -38.27
N ILE A 652 21.00 8.27 -38.65
CA ILE A 652 19.89 9.22 -38.50
C ILE A 652 19.19 8.96 -37.18
N PRO A 653 19.23 9.89 -36.20
CA PRO A 653 18.50 9.74 -34.95
C PRO A 653 16.99 9.61 -35.21
N LEU A 654 16.34 8.69 -34.51
CA LEU A 654 14.90 8.47 -34.60
C LEU A 654 14.26 8.65 -33.22
N LEU A 655 13.12 9.35 -33.17
CA LEU A 655 12.18 9.34 -32.07
C LEU A 655 10.84 8.76 -32.54
N ARG A 656 10.31 7.79 -31.79
CA ARG A 656 8.97 7.28 -31.99
C ARG A 656 8.07 7.70 -30.84
N PHE A 657 6.94 8.26 -31.18
CA PHE A 657 5.94 8.72 -30.21
C PHE A 657 4.66 7.93 -30.34
N LYS A 658 4.35 7.16 -29.31
CA LYS A 658 3.06 6.51 -29.20
C LYS A 658 2.03 7.53 -28.73
N THR A 659 0.80 7.47 -29.28
CA THR A 659 -0.29 8.40 -28.95
C THR A 659 -0.80 8.29 -27.51
N ASN A 660 -0.37 7.27 -26.76
CA ASN A 660 -0.62 7.12 -25.32
C ASN A 660 0.60 7.49 -24.44
N GLY A 661 1.67 8.03 -25.04
CA GLY A 661 2.86 8.48 -24.33
C GLY A 661 2.70 9.85 -23.68
N SER A 662 3.85 10.46 -23.32
CA SER A 662 3.91 11.81 -22.77
C SER A 662 5.26 12.46 -22.95
N CYS A 663 5.35 13.77 -22.67
CA CYS A 663 6.58 14.56 -22.70
C CYS A 663 7.25 14.68 -24.09
N GLU A 664 6.47 14.69 -25.18
CA GLU A 664 6.98 14.74 -26.55
C GLU A 664 7.86 15.97 -26.75
N LYS A 665 7.39 17.15 -26.35
CA LYS A 665 8.11 18.43 -26.47
C LYS A 665 9.49 18.35 -25.81
N SER A 666 9.56 17.88 -24.60
CA SER A 666 10.83 17.78 -23.85
C SER A 666 11.82 16.80 -24.49
N LYS A 667 11.32 15.65 -24.99
CA LYS A 667 12.14 14.63 -25.66
C LYS A 667 12.71 15.15 -26.98
N ILE A 668 11.93 15.90 -27.75
CA ILE A 668 12.36 16.52 -29.01
C ILE A 668 13.45 17.57 -28.74
N ILE A 669 13.16 18.50 -27.82
CA ILE A 669 14.09 19.56 -27.41
C ILE A 669 15.44 18.96 -26.97
N GLN A 670 15.41 17.94 -26.11
CA GLN A 670 16.62 17.28 -25.63
C GLN A 670 17.47 16.68 -26.76
N LYS A 671 16.83 16.15 -27.82
CA LYS A 671 17.55 15.62 -28.99
C LYS A 671 18.12 16.73 -29.88
N LEU A 672 17.33 17.79 -30.11
CA LEU A 672 17.80 18.94 -30.92
C LEU A 672 18.92 19.68 -30.18
N ASP A 673 18.86 19.84 -28.88
CA ASP A 673 19.92 20.48 -28.09
C ASP A 673 21.28 19.73 -28.21
N LYS A 674 21.22 18.39 -28.21
CA LYS A 674 22.43 17.57 -28.43
C LYS A 674 23.03 17.73 -29.84
N TYR A 675 22.24 18.12 -30.82
CA TYR A 675 22.70 18.35 -32.16
C TYR A 675 23.36 19.75 -32.32
N ILE A 676 22.84 20.74 -31.56
CA ILE A 676 23.33 22.12 -31.63
C ILE A 676 24.55 22.33 -30.71
N ALA A 677 24.65 21.56 -29.61
CA ALA A 677 25.81 21.59 -28.71
C ALA A 677 27.05 21.01 -29.39
#